data_3cf7477c72a1c6484ad0adb8a2312b20
#
_entry.id   3cf7477c72a1c6484ad0adb8a2312b20
#
_cell.length_a   1.000
_cell.length_b   1.000
_cell.length_c   1.000
_cell.angle_alpha   90.00
_cell.angle_beta   90.00
_cell.angle_gamma   90.00
#
_symmetry.space_group_name_H-M   'P 1'
#
loop_
_entity.id
_entity.type
_entity.pdbx_description
1 polymer ?
#
loop_
_entity_poly.entity_id
_entity_poly.type
_entity_poly.pdbx_seq_one_letter_code
_entity_poly.pdbx_strand_id
1 'polypeptide(L)'
;MTNAPTQVVVFCPLPPKPNGIADYFAEQIPYFLRFTKVTVVIENEHPEPTGIAANVSVLRLEEYMWQQANFANVPHIYHVGNNPDTQYMLPVLLSKPGLVVVHDLNLHYLIDLTNLSKGDKKGYELALTNNYGEAGKLIGQQLHQFGWKGKFMPHELMMNASIITAAERILVHSRYSADKIAALGQSNVSIVPHHFSPAARQYQPKLKMQYRGELGLPGNKPVITSMGFIAKAKQIKSVLTALAALKQQGVEFTYVLAGKCKPHEYDVYQDIADSGLTDNVVVTGFLDEDAFFKYMLASDFIVNLRYPTGGESSGTLTRAMGMGLCCVVVNIGPFGELPEDCAVKLNWDENFSENLQLQLQRLIEDTQYRVSFGKNAQKWVESTHNITVTTNAYLSEAAKLSDSTTLNTKALNNTHRLYLTEQQVLNWRRETSKSFKKDVSDTSSLWWQANLVPIAQSSLLSITASQQHQSFVLKSLFGYEDSQITQLSPAQLPHNSLARTYPLVVCDASLADVAQSPVAWFAHLNKRLNIGGTLVVSLLNPGASVSGATNELTSEYPLDRSSIKRFIEAAGFSVDNTVAGPLDITMTNDIAPLNEYWVFVATKRSWMINRNPEIYQNGSSELQWLYANEKSTDAEEADNA
;
A
#
# COMPACT_ATOMS: atom_id res chain seq x y z
N MET A 1 16.81 -37.52 -4.75
CA MET A 1 15.38 -37.87 -4.65
C MET A 1 14.84 -37.13 -3.48
N THR A 2 13.89 -36.27 -3.70
CA THR A 2 13.29 -35.43 -2.63
C THR A 2 12.51 -36.35 -1.70
N ASN A 3 12.69 -36.22 -0.37
CA ASN A 3 11.80 -36.81 0.63
C ASN A 3 10.43 -36.11 0.55
N ALA A 4 9.68 -36.37 -0.52
CA ALA A 4 8.33 -35.83 -0.64
C ALA A 4 7.42 -36.47 0.42
N PRO A 5 6.53 -35.74 1.07
CA PRO A 5 5.54 -36.29 1.98
C PRO A 5 4.62 -37.26 1.20
N THR A 6 4.16 -38.34 1.86
CA THR A 6 3.27 -39.34 1.23
C THR A 6 1.90 -38.75 0.85
N GLN A 7 1.50 -37.71 1.56
CA GLN A 7 0.25 -36.96 1.35
C GLN A 7 0.43 -35.50 1.72
N VAL A 8 -0.30 -34.60 1.05
CA VAL A 8 -0.44 -33.19 1.41
C VAL A 8 -1.91 -32.76 1.40
N VAL A 9 -2.26 -31.84 2.27
CA VAL A 9 -3.54 -31.12 2.25
C VAL A 9 -3.30 -29.73 1.74
N VAL A 10 -4.00 -29.30 0.71
CA VAL A 10 -3.81 -27.99 0.07
C VAL A 10 -5.10 -27.19 0.14
N PHE A 11 -5.06 -26.03 0.78
CA PHE A 11 -6.14 -25.07 0.78
C PHE A 11 -5.93 -24.10 -0.39
N CYS A 12 -6.79 -24.22 -1.40
CA CYS A 12 -6.70 -23.40 -2.60
C CYS A 12 -8.07 -23.38 -3.32
N PRO A 13 -8.52 -22.23 -3.83
CA PRO A 13 -9.64 -22.24 -4.79
C PRO A 13 -9.25 -23.03 -6.05
N LEU A 14 -10.25 -23.53 -6.75
CA LEU A 14 -10.07 -24.32 -7.99
C LEU A 14 -10.93 -23.71 -9.12
N PRO A 15 -10.62 -24.00 -10.40
CA PRO A 15 -11.55 -23.72 -11.48
C PRO A 15 -12.91 -24.42 -11.25
N PRO A 16 -14.06 -23.82 -11.65
CA PRO A 16 -14.20 -22.71 -12.59
C PRO A 16 -14.21 -21.31 -11.95
N LYS A 17 -13.73 -21.14 -10.70
CA LYS A 17 -13.63 -19.78 -10.15
C LYS A 17 -12.69 -18.94 -11.00
N PRO A 18 -13.08 -17.73 -11.41
CA PRO A 18 -12.25 -16.82 -12.21
C PRO A 18 -11.16 -16.18 -11.33
N ASN A 19 -10.17 -16.97 -10.96
CA ASN A 19 -9.12 -16.61 -10.00
C ASN A 19 -7.78 -17.17 -10.45
N GLY A 20 -6.79 -16.30 -10.63
CA GLY A 20 -5.46 -16.71 -11.09
C GLY A 20 -4.73 -17.68 -10.14
N ILE A 21 -5.06 -17.71 -8.85
CA ILE A 21 -4.51 -18.68 -7.89
C ILE A 21 -5.12 -20.06 -8.13
N ALA A 22 -6.43 -20.12 -8.47
CA ALA A 22 -7.10 -21.36 -8.82
C ALA A 22 -6.46 -22.01 -10.06
N ASP A 23 -6.26 -21.23 -11.11
CA ASP A 23 -5.60 -21.71 -12.35
C ASP A 23 -4.15 -22.12 -12.06
N TYR A 24 -3.42 -21.29 -11.29
CA TYR A 24 -2.04 -21.56 -10.91
C TYR A 24 -1.87 -22.92 -10.22
N PHE A 25 -2.70 -23.23 -9.23
CA PHE A 25 -2.57 -24.51 -8.53
C PHE A 25 -3.12 -25.68 -9.36
N ALA A 26 -4.20 -25.49 -10.10
CA ALA A 26 -4.76 -26.51 -10.98
C ALA A 26 -3.71 -27.01 -12.00
N GLU A 27 -2.90 -26.12 -12.58
CA GLU A 27 -1.79 -26.47 -13.46
C GLU A 27 -0.71 -27.32 -12.77
N GLN A 28 -0.49 -27.14 -11.46
CA GLN A 28 0.50 -27.88 -10.68
C GLN A 28 0.02 -29.26 -10.22
N ILE A 29 -1.28 -29.46 -10.04
CA ILE A 29 -1.83 -30.72 -9.51
C ILE A 29 -1.29 -31.97 -10.21
N PRO A 30 -1.24 -32.08 -11.55
CA PRO A 30 -0.70 -33.26 -12.23
C PRO A 30 0.78 -33.55 -11.90
N TYR A 31 1.52 -32.51 -11.52
CA TYR A 31 2.93 -32.65 -11.14
C TYR A 31 3.10 -33.07 -9.67
N PHE A 32 2.23 -32.56 -8.77
CA PHE A 32 2.16 -33.03 -7.38
C PHE A 32 1.84 -34.54 -7.31
N LEU A 33 0.84 -34.96 -8.08
CA LEU A 33 0.36 -36.38 -8.10
C LEU A 33 1.41 -37.40 -8.52
N ARG A 34 2.53 -36.96 -9.13
CA ARG A 34 3.66 -37.84 -9.45
C ARG A 34 4.42 -38.29 -8.21
N PHE A 35 4.32 -37.56 -7.11
CA PHE A 35 5.16 -37.72 -5.93
C PHE A 35 4.38 -37.91 -4.62
N THR A 36 3.12 -37.46 -4.57
CA THR A 36 2.35 -37.40 -3.32
C THR A 36 0.85 -37.53 -3.59
N LYS A 37 0.10 -38.01 -2.59
CA LYS A 37 -1.36 -37.90 -2.62
C LYS A 37 -1.78 -36.46 -2.30
N VAL A 38 -2.72 -35.91 -3.06
CA VAL A 38 -3.19 -34.53 -2.90
C VAL A 38 -4.65 -34.56 -2.47
N THR A 39 -4.92 -33.91 -1.35
CA THR A 39 -6.27 -33.55 -0.91
C THR A 39 -6.40 -32.04 -0.99
N VAL A 40 -7.31 -31.53 -1.83
CA VAL A 40 -7.58 -30.09 -1.94
C VAL A 40 -8.80 -29.74 -1.11
N VAL A 41 -8.69 -28.72 -0.27
CA VAL A 41 -9.82 -28.18 0.51
C VAL A 41 -10.27 -26.89 -0.12
N ILE A 42 -11.56 -26.82 -0.46
CA ILE A 42 -12.23 -25.65 -1.05
C ILE A 42 -13.28 -25.09 -0.10
N GLU A 43 -13.75 -23.86 -0.35
CA GLU A 43 -14.85 -23.28 0.45
C GLU A 43 -16.17 -24.06 0.24
N ASN A 44 -17.11 -23.93 1.19
CA ASN A 44 -18.38 -24.68 1.14
C ASN A 44 -19.24 -24.36 -0.09
N GLU A 45 -19.31 -23.09 -0.47
CA GLU A 45 -20.10 -22.59 -1.60
C GLU A 45 -19.34 -22.62 -2.94
N HIS A 46 -18.16 -23.26 -2.98
CA HIS A 46 -17.39 -23.39 -4.22
C HIS A 46 -18.20 -24.13 -5.29
N PRO A 47 -18.28 -23.61 -6.53
CA PRO A 47 -18.84 -24.38 -7.64
C PRO A 47 -18.14 -25.75 -7.80
N GLU A 48 -18.80 -26.72 -8.41
CA GLU A 48 -18.17 -28.02 -8.65
C GLU A 48 -16.88 -27.84 -9.47
N PRO A 49 -15.72 -28.31 -8.97
CA PRO A 49 -14.46 -28.14 -9.67
C PRO A 49 -14.44 -28.79 -11.05
N THR A 50 -13.86 -28.09 -12.02
CA THR A 50 -13.76 -28.56 -13.40
C THR A 50 -12.31 -28.62 -13.86
N GLY A 51 -12.00 -29.53 -14.80
CA GLY A 51 -10.65 -29.63 -15.36
C GLY A 51 -9.59 -30.20 -14.39
N ILE A 52 -10.02 -30.81 -13.27
CA ILE A 52 -9.13 -31.36 -12.25
C ILE A 52 -8.87 -32.86 -12.52
N ALA A 53 -7.65 -33.31 -12.26
CA ALA A 53 -7.27 -34.71 -12.41
C ALA A 53 -8.14 -35.63 -11.53
N ALA A 54 -8.63 -36.73 -12.09
CA ALA A 54 -9.61 -37.64 -11.44
C ALA A 54 -9.11 -38.30 -10.14
N ASN A 55 -7.82 -38.33 -9.91
CA ASN A 55 -7.19 -38.96 -8.73
C ASN A 55 -6.86 -37.94 -7.61
N VAL A 56 -7.37 -36.73 -7.71
CA VAL A 56 -7.32 -35.73 -6.63
C VAL A 56 -8.53 -35.91 -5.72
N SER A 57 -8.31 -35.93 -4.41
CA SER A 57 -9.37 -35.83 -3.43
C SER A 57 -9.73 -34.37 -3.22
N VAL A 58 -10.98 -33.99 -3.42
CA VAL A 58 -11.47 -32.64 -3.13
C VAL A 58 -12.46 -32.72 -1.98
N LEU A 59 -12.26 -31.88 -0.97
CA LEU A 59 -13.14 -31.74 0.20
C LEU A 59 -13.63 -30.30 0.29
N ARG A 60 -14.89 -30.14 0.68
CA ARG A 60 -15.36 -28.84 1.14
C ARG A 60 -14.83 -28.56 2.55
N LEU A 61 -14.72 -27.29 2.93
CA LEU A 61 -14.19 -26.91 4.25
C LEU A 61 -14.91 -27.65 5.40
N GLU A 62 -16.22 -27.76 5.35
CA GLU A 62 -17.01 -28.48 6.34
C GLU A 62 -16.64 -29.96 6.40
N GLU A 63 -16.51 -30.62 5.27
CA GLU A 63 -16.09 -32.04 5.19
C GLU A 63 -14.67 -32.23 5.75
N TYR A 64 -13.75 -31.30 5.45
CA TYR A 64 -12.42 -31.31 6.05
C TYR A 64 -12.50 -31.16 7.58
N MET A 65 -13.30 -30.22 8.09
CA MET A 65 -13.44 -30.00 9.53
C MET A 65 -13.97 -31.25 10.26
N TRP A 66 -14.89 -32.00 9.66
CA TRP A 66 -15.35 -33.28 10.18
C TRP A 66 -14.26 -34.35 10.22
N GLN A 67 -13.32 -34.29 9.28
CA GLN A 67 -12.28 -35.31 9.08
C GLN A 67 -10.89 -34.84 9.52
N GLN A 68 -10.75 -33.66 10.11
CA GLN A 68 -9.46 -33.03 10.40
C GLN A 68 -8.49 -33.91 11.19
N ALA A 69 -9.00 -34.81 12.04
CA ALA A 69 -8.18 -35.76 12.78
C ALA A 69 -7.40 -36.74 11.86
N ASN A 70 -7.95 -37.06 10.68
CA ASN A 70 -7.28 -37.92 9.70
C ASN A 70 -6.06 -37.24 9.07
N PHE A 71 -6.00 -35.90 9.14
CA PHE A 71 -4.93 -35.08 8.57
C PHE A 71 -4.03 -34.46 9.66
N ALA A 72 -4.08 -34.99 10.90
CA ALA A 72 -3.32 -34.41 12.02
C ALA A 72 -1.82 -34.29 11.73
N ASN A 73 -1.24 -35.33 11.10
CA ASN A 73 0.21 -35.40 10.78
C ASN A 73 0.51 -35.21 9.28
N VAL A 74 -0.45 -34.70 8.52
CA VAL A 74 -0.28 -34.41 7.09
C VAL A 74 0.15 -32.96 6.91
N PRO A 75 1.21 -32.68 6.12
CA PRO A 75 1.58 -31.30 5.80
C PRO A 75 0.43 -30.52 5.14
N HIS A 76 0.20 -29.32 5.65
CA HIS A 76 -0.80 -28.39 5.13
C HIS A 76 -0.12 -27.29 4.32
N ILE A 77 -0.69 -26.97 3.15
CA ILE A 77 -0.24 -25.91 2.25
C ILE A 77 -1.41 -24.95 2.03
N TYR A 78 -1.20 -23.66 2.23
CA TYR A 78 -2.21 -22.63 2.10
C TYR A 78 -1.82 -21.63 1.02
N HIS A 79 -2.61 -21.53 -0.04
CA HIS A 79 -2.43 -20.55 -1.10
C HIS A 79 -3.16 -19.24 -0.75
N VAL A 80 -2.46 -18.28 -0.20
CA VAL A 80 -3.02 -17.01 0.26
C VAL A 80 -2.77 -15.90 -0.75
N GLY A 81 -3.83 -15.19 -1.13
CA GLY A 81 -3.77 -14.02 -1.99
C GLY A 81 -4.79 -12.95 -1.59
N ASN A 82 -4.67 -11.78 -2.15
CA ASN A 82 -5.49 -10.61 -1.80
C ASN A 82 -6.87 -10.61 -2.48
N ASN A 83 -7.61 -11.71 -2.31
CA ASN A 83 -8.93 -11.88 -2.89
C ASN A 83 -9.87 -12.68 -1.96
N PRO A 84 -11.20 -12.58 -2.12
CA PRO A 84 -12.18 -13.22 -1.24
C PRO A 84 -12.11 -14.75 -1.25
N ASP A 85 -11.71 -15.38 -2.35
CA ASP A 85 -11.71 -16.84 -2.51
C ASP A 85 -10.68 -17.55 -1.61
N THR A 86 -9.79 -16.80 -0.96
CA THR A 86 -8.80 -17.34 -0.01
C THR A 86 -9.19 -17.08 1.45
N GLN A 87 -10.33 -16.42 1.70
CA GLN A 87 -10.79 -16.05 3.04
C GLN A 87 -11.08 -17.28 3.92
N TYR A 88 -11.72 -18.31 3.36
CA TYR A 88 -12.20 -19.48 4.11
C TYR A 88 -11.09 -20.25 4.84
N MET A 89 -9.86 -20.19 4.32
CA MET A 89 -8.73 -20.92 4.88
C MET A 89 -8.07 -20.22 6.08
N LEU A 90 -8.28 -18.92 6.27
CA LEU A 90 -7.57 -18.15 7.30
C LEU A 90 -7.80 -18.67 8.72
N PRO A 91 -9.03 -19.00 9.17
CA PRO A 91 -9.24 -19.55 10.50
C PRO A 91 -8.53 -20.90 10.70
N VAL A 92 -8.46 -21.71 9.64
CA VAL A 92 -7.75 -23.01 9.70
C VAL A 92 -6.24 -22.78 9.78
N LEU A 93 -5.69 -21.91 8.95
CA LEU A 93 -4.28 -21.54 8.99
C LEU A 93 -3.82 -21.06 10.38
N LEU A 94 -4.64 -20.23 11.05
CA LEU A 94 -4.33 -19.73 12.38
C LEU A 94 -4.36 -20.81 13.46
N SER A 95 -5.20 -21.86 13.30
CA SER A 95 -5.32 -22.98 14.23
C SER A 95 -4.44 -24.17 13.89
N LYS A 96 -4.13 -24.37 12.63
CA LYS A 96 -3.29 -25.43 12.08
C LYS A 96 -2.23 -24.83 11.15
N PRO A 97 -1.12 -24.32 11.69
CA PRO A 97 -0.02 -23.80 10.89
C PRO A 97 0.53 -24.78 9.87
N GLY A 98 1.19 -24.25 8.84
CA GLY A 98 1.78 -25.04 7.78
C GLY A 98 2.63 -24.21 6.82
N LEU A 99 2.77 -24.66 5.57
CA LEU A 99 3.42 -23.91 4.50
C LEU A 99 2.43 -22.91 3.91
N VAL A 100 2.73 -21.62 4.03
CA VAL A 100 1.94 -20.56 3.42
C VAL A 100 2.60 -20.08 2.14
N VAL A 101 1.89 -20.20 1.03
CA VAL A 101 2.28 -19.64 -0.27
C VAL A 101 1.64 -18.27 -0.38
N VAL A 102 2.47 -17.23 -0.35
CA VAL A 102 2.02 -15.84 -0.39
C VAL A 102 2.08 -15.35 -1.84
N HIS A 103 0.93 -15.30 -2.50
CA HIS A 103 0.81 -14.81 -3.88
C HIS A 103 0.82 -13.28 -3.96
N ASP A 104 0.20 -12.62 -2.97
CA ASP A 104 0.19 -11.18 -2.79
C ASP A 104 0.76 -10.84 -1.41
N LEU A 105 1.72 -9.94 -1.35
CA LEU A 105 2.28 -9.51 -0.07
C LEU A 105 1.31 -8.59 0.69
N ASN A 106 0.58 -7.74 -0.03
CA ASN A 106 -0.46 -6.89 0.52
C ASN A 106 -1.79 -7.67 0.57
N LEU A 107 -2.30 -7.92 1.78
CA LEU A 107 -3.55 -8.65 2.04
C LEU A 107 -4.68 -7.74 2.56
N HIS A 108 -4.53 -6.43 2.43
CA HIS A 108 -5.48 -5.47 3.00
C HIS A 108 -6.91 -5.67 2.48
N TYR A 109 -7.09 -5.87 1.17
CA TYR A 109 -8.40 -6.07 0.56
C TYR A 109 -9.08 -7.35 1.10
N LEU A 110 -8.32 -8.43 1.28
CA LEU A 110 -8.81 -9.66 1.89
C LEU A 110 -9.33 -9.40 3.32
N ILE A 111 -8.57 -8.68 4.13
CA ILE A 111 -8.93 -8.36 5.51
C ILE A 111 -10.13 -7.38 5.57
N ASP A 112 -10.20 -6.44 4.64
CA ASP A 112 -11.36 -5.55 4.48
C ASP A 112 -12.65 -6.34 4.18
N LEU A 113 -12.59 -7.25 3.22
CA LEU A 113 -13.72 -8.12 2.86
C LEU A 113 -14.14 -9.04 4.00
N THR A 114 -13.19 -9.48 4.82
CA THR A 114 -13.47 -10.34 5.99
C THR A 114 -14.21 -9.61 7.09
N ASN A 115 -14.00 -8.30 7.22
CA ASN A 115 -14.48 -7.51 8.34
C ASN A 115 -15.40 -6.35 7.92
N LEU A 116 -14.86 -5.28 7.35
CA LEU A 116 -15.62 -4.04 7.07
C LEU A 116 -16.78 -4.27 6.09
N SER A 117 -16.56 -5.04 5.05
CA SER A 117 -17.59 -5.34 4.06
C SER A 117 -18.76 -6.16 4.64
N LYS A 118 -18.54 -6.82 5.77
CA LYS A 118 -19.55 -7.52 6.56
C LYS A 118 -20.11 -6.69 7.73
N GLY A 119 -19.69 -5.43 7.86
CA GLY A 119 -20.09 -4.54 8.93
C GLY A 119 -19.36 -4.77 10.26
N ASP A 120 -18.39 -5.69 10.30
CA ASP A 120 -17.58 -5.97 11.48
C ASP A 120 -16.42 -4.98 11.62
N LYS A 121 -16.74 -3.79 12.11
CA LYS A 121 -15.76 -2.74 12.39
C LYS A 121 -14.77 -3.14 13.49
N LYS A 122 -15.25 -3.83 14.53
CA LYS A 122 -14.39 -4.26 15.66
C LYS A 122 -13.39 -5.32 15.22
N GLY A 123 -13.79 -6.27 14.40
CA GLY A 123 -12.89 -7.26 13.82
C GLY A 123 -11.81 -6.60 12.95
N TYR A 124 -12.17 -5.56 12.20
CA TYR A 124 -11.19 -4.81 11.41
C TYR A 124 -10.21 -4.01 12.30
N GLU A 125 -10.67 -3.36 13.37
CA GLU A 125 -9.81 -2.70 14.36
C GLU A 125 -8.86 -3.71 15.02
N LEU A 126 -9.36 -4.89 15.37
CA LEU A 126 -8.54 -5.96 15.93
C LEU A 126 -7.48 -6.44 14.92
N ALA A 127 -7.85 -6.61 13.66
CA ALA A 127 -6.91 -6.97 12.60
C ALA A 127 -5.83 -5.90 12.40
N LEU A 128 -6.19 -4.62 12.40
CA LEU A 128 -5.22 -3.51 12.40
C LEU A 128 -4.30 -3.56 13.62
N THR A 129 -4.86 -3.78 14.81
CA THR A 129 -4.11 -3.88 16.07
C THR A 129 -3.11 -5.04 16.03
N ASN A 130 -3.53 -6.20 15.55
CA ASN A 130 -2.66 -7.38 15.42
C ASN A 130 -1.51 -7.16 14.42
N ASN A 131 -1.74 -6.36 13.38
CA ASN A 131 -0.71 -6.07 12.37
C ASN A 131 0.21 -4.91 12.77
N TYR A 132 -0.31 -3.87 13.42
CA TYR A 132 0.40 -2.59 13.63
C TYR A 132 0.43 -2.15 15.09
N GLY A 133 0.01 -3.01 16.04
CA GLY A 133 -0.02 -2.68 17.47
C GLY A 133 -0.94 -1.49 17.76
N GLU A 134 -0.50 -0.61 18.66
CA GLU A 134 -1.30 0.57 19.06
C GLU A 134 -1.55 1.53 17.89
N ALA A 135 -0.64 1.62 16.93
CA ALA A 135 -0.88 2.40 15.70
C ALA A 135 -2.10 1.87 14.94
N GLY A 136 -2.20 0.56 14.77
CA GLY A 136 -3.35 -0.08 14.14
C GLY A 136 -4.65 0.15 14.90
N LYS A 137 -4.61 0.07 16.22
CA LYS A 137 -5.76 0.35 17.09
C LYS A 137 -6.27 1.77 16.90
N LEU A 138 -5.38 2.76 16.91
CA LEU A 138 -5.75 4.16 16.69
C LEU A 138 -6.34 4.40 15.29
N ILE A 139 -5.76 3.81 14.25
CA ILE A 139 -6.30 3.85 12.89
C ILE A 139 -7.73 3.26 12.86
N GLY A 140 -7.94 2.12 13.52
CA GLY A 140 -9.25 1.49 13.63
C GLY A 140 -10.26 2.36 14.36
N GLN A 141 -9.91 2.94 15.50
CA GLN A 141 -10.76 3.84 16.27
C GLN A 141 -11.17 5.07 15.46
N GLN A 142 -10.25 5.66 14.72
CA GLN A 142 -10.54 6.82 13.86
C GLN A 142 -11.46 6.46 12.69
N LEU A 143 -11.32 5.27 12.13
CA LEU A 143 -12.26 4.75 11.15
C LEU A 143 -13.68 4.64 11.74
N HIS A 144 -13.81 4.18 12.99
CA HIS A 144 -15.09 4.12 13.69
C HIS A 144 -15.70 5.50 13.93
N GLN A 145 -14.88 6.44 14.37
CA GLN A 145 -15.33 7.77 14.77
C GLN A 145 -15.71 8.63 13.56
N PHE A 146 -14.94 8.56 12.46
CA PHE A 146 -15.09 9.46 11.31
C PHE A 146 -15.59 8.76 10.06
N GLY A 147 -15.73 7.44 10.06
CA GLY A 147 -16.17 6.67 8.88
C GLY A 147 -15.20 6.69 7.70
N TRP A 148 -13.97 7.19 7.91
CA TRP A 148 -13.03 7.46 6.84
C TRP A 148 -12.14 6.25 6.54
N LYS A 149 -12.13 5.85 5.27
CA LYS A 149 -11.23 4.88 4.69
C LYS A 149 -10.41 5.59 3.61
N GLY A 150 -9.24 6.12 3.98
CA GLY A 150 -8.38 6.83 3.04
C GLY A 150 -7.88 5.95 1.91
N LYS A 151 -7.60 6.54 0.76
CA LYS A 151 -7.00 5.84 -0.38
C LYS A 151 -5.65 5.19 -0.07
N PHE A 152 -4.95 5.74 0.91
CA PHE A 152 -3.67 5.25 1.43
C PHE A 152 -3.78 3.84 2.05
N MET A 153 -4.79 3.60 2.90
CA MET A 153 -4.85 2.38 3.71
C MET A 153 -4.74 1.08 2.91
N PRO A 154 -5.47 0.91 1.77
CA PRO A 154 -5.41 -0.33 1.00
C PRO A 154 -4.06 -0.61 0.35
N HIS A 155 -3.22 0.41 0.14
CA HIS A 155 -1.95 0.26 -0.56
C HIS A 155 -0.75 0.16 0.37
N GLU A 156 -0.80 0.87 1.49
CA GLU A 156 0.35 0.99 2.39
C GLU A 156 0.27 0.08 3.61
N LEU A 157 -0.94 -0.26 4.06
CA LEU A 157 -1.14 -1.18 5.16
C LEU A 157 -1.31 -2.60 4.63
N MET A 158 -0.25 -3.39 4.67
CA MET A 158 -0.21 -4.73 4.05
C MET A 158 -1.12 -5.75 4.75
N MET A 159 -1.43 -5.59 6.03
CA MET A 159 -2.33 -6.44 6.82
C MET A 159 -1.98 -7.93 6.79
N ASN A 160 -0.71 -8.28 6.67
CA ASN A 160 -0.23 -9.65 6.48
C ASN A 160 0.48 -10.25 7.70
N ALA A 161 0.80 -9.44 8.72
CA ALA A 161 1.66 -9.87 9.82
C ALA A 161 1.11 -11.08 10.58
N SER A 162 -0.19 -11.16 10.84
CA SER A 162 -0.81 -12.28 11.54
C SER A 162 -0.68 -13.60 10.77
N ILE A 163 -0.83 -13.56 9.44
CA ILE A 163 -0.72 -14.72 8.56
C ILE A 163 0.74 -15.16 8.46
N ILE A 164 1.65 -14.21 8.26
CA ILE A 164 3.09 -14.45 8.19
C ILE A 164 3.61 -15.03 9.51
N THR A 165 3.16 -14.51 10.64
CA THR A 165 3.58 -14.98 11.96
C THR A 165 3.03 -16.37 12.29
N ALA A 166 1.83 -16.70 11.82
CA ALA A 166 1.22 -18.02 12.03
C ALA A 166 1.86 -19.11 11.16
N ALA A 167 2.48 -18.77 10.05
CA ALA A 167 3.07 -19.74 9.14
C ALA A 167 4.29 -20.46 9.78
N GLU A 168 4.37 -21.78 9.66
CA GLU A 168 5.60 -22.52 10.01
C GLU A 168 6.70 -22.29 8.97
N ARG A 169 6.32 -22.26 7.71
CA ARG A 169 7.17 -21.96 6.57
C ARG A 169 6.44 -21.08 5.58
N ILE A 170 7.18 -20.26 4.86
CA ILE A 170 6.63 -19.33 3.89
C ILE A 170 7.29 -19.54 2.55
N LEU A 171 6.49 -19.55 1.50
CA LEU A 171 6.94 -19.57 0.13
C LEU A 171 6.45 -18.31 -0.59
N VAL A 172 7.36 -17.63 -1.25
CA VAL A 172 7.09 -16.43 -2.05
C VAL A 172 7.69 -16.58 -3.45
N HIS A 173 7.24 -15.73 -4.38
CA HIS A 173 7.67 -15.83 -5.79
C HIS A 173 8.77 -14.83 -6.18
N SER A 174 9.21 -13.96 -5.25
CA SER A 174 10.20 -12.91 -5.51
C SER A 174 11.12 -12.68 -4.30
N ARG A 175 12.30 -12.18 -4.56
CA ARG A 175 13.23 -11.72 -3.51
C ARG A 175 12.64 -10.53 -2.76
N TYR A 176 12.01 -9.60 -3.46
CA TYR A 176 11.32 -8.46 -2.86
C TYR A 176 10.37 -8.90 -1.75
N SER A 177 9.51 -9.89 -2.02
CA SER A 177 8.58 -10.39 -1.01
C SER A 177 9.30 -11.11 0.12
N ALA A 178 10.36 -11.88 -0.17
CA ALA A 178 11.17 -12.55 0.84
C ALA A 178 11.85 -11.54 1.78
N ASP A 179 12.46 -10.50 1.24
CA ASP A 179 13.16 -9.48 2.02
C ASP A 179 12.18 -8.69 2.92
N LYS A 180 10.97 -8.39 2.41
CA LYS A 180 9.92 -7.76 3.21
C LYS A 180 9.44 -8.64 4.37
N ILE A 181 9.29 -9.93 4.13
CA ILE A 181 8.89 -10.90 5.17
C ILE A 181 10.02 -11.13 6.17
N ALA A 182 11.27 -11.21 5.69
CA ALA A 182 12.44 -11.33 6.57
C ALA A 182 12.60 -10.10 7.50
N ALA A 183 12.26 -8.91 7.01
CA ALA A 183 12.22 -7.70 7.83
C ALA A 183 11.19 -7.77 8.97
N LEU A 184 10.19 -8.66 8.90
CA LEU A 184 9.26 -8.96 9.98
C LEU A 184 9.82 -9.99 10.99
N GLY A 185 11.09 -10.37 10.87
CA GLY A 185 11.76 -11.33 11.74
C GLY A 185 11.52 -12.80 11.37
N GLN A 186 10.92 -13.08 10.21
CA GLN A 186 10.70 -14.45 9.73
C GLN A 186 11.91 -14.95 8.92
N SER A 187 12.50 -16.06 9.37
CA SER A 187 13.65 -16.69 8.71
C SER A 187 13.30 -17.88 7.82
N ASN A 188 12.11 -18.43 7.97
CA ASN A 188 11.67 -19.64 7.25
C ASN A 188 10.99 -19.32 5.91
N VAL A 189 11.64 -18.49 5.10
CA VAL A 189 11.13 -18.01 3.81
C VAL A 189 11.93 -18.65 2.67
N SER A 190 11.23 -19.24 1.71
CA SER A 190 11.81 -19.81 0.48
C SER A 190 11.29 -19.05 -0.74
N ILE A 191 12.19 -18.76 -1.67
CA ILE A 191 11.84 -18.12 -2.95
C ILE A 191 11.67 -19.21 -4.00
N VAL A 192 10.47 -19.32 -4.57
CA VAL A 192 10.18 -20.25 -5.66
C VAL A 192 9.48 -19.47 -6.78
N PRO A 193 10.12 -19.29 -7.94
CA PRO A 193 9.55 -18.53 -9.04
C PRO A 193 8.15 -19.03 -9.44
N HIS A 194 7.30 -18.14 -9.89
CA HIS A 194 6.01 -18.51 -10.49
C HIS A 194 6.25 -19.39 -11.72
N HIS A 195 5.61 -20.55 -11.82
CA HIS A 195 5.85 -21.44 -12.97
C HIS A 195 5.28 -20.86 -14.28
N PHE A 196 5.89 -21.26 -15.38
CA PHE A 196 5.34 -21.03 -16.71
C PHE A 196 4.27 -22.05 -17.02
N SER A 197 3.10 -21.60 -17.47
CA SER A 197 1.93 -22.44 -17.74
C SER A 197 2.20 -23.48 -18.82
N PRO A 198 1.95 -24.78 -18.53
CA PRO A 198 2.02 -25.81 -19.56
C PRO A 198 1.03 -25.60 -20.71
N ALA A 199 -0.14 -25.03 -20.44
CA ALA A 199 -1.17 -24.73 -21.43
C ALA A 199 -0.67 -23.77 -22.51
N ALA A 200 0.17 -22.80 -22.14
CA ALA A 200 0.76 -21.85 -23.08
C ALA A 200 1.54 -22.51 -24.23
N ARG A 201 2.09 -23.72 -24.01
CA ARG A 201 2.87 -24.46 -25.02
C ARG A 201 2.03 -24.99 -26.19
N GLN A 202 0.71 -25.02 -26.05
CA GLN A 202 -0.20 -25.44 -27.12
C GLN A 202 -0.37 -24.36 -28.20
N TYR A 203 -0.05 -23.12 -27.88
CA TYR A 203 -0.21 -21.96 -28.75
C TYR A 203 1.12 -21.63 -29.43
N GLN A 204 1.03 -21.29 -30.72
CA GLN A 204 2.23 -21.12 -31.56
C GLN A 204 2.35 -19.67 -32.05
N PRO A 205 3.47 -18.99 -31.75
CA PRO A 205 3.69 -17.59 -32.20
C PRO A 205 3.60 -17.41 -33.72
N LYS A 206 3.91 -18.45 -34.52
CA LYS A 206 3.79 -18.40 -35.97
C LYS A 206 2.34 -18.23 -36.47
N LEU A 207 1.31 -18.51 -35.62
CA LEU A 207 -0.09 -18.36 -35.94
C LEU A 207 -0.65 -16.96 -35.58
N LYS A 208 0.21 -16.01 -35.25
CA LYS A 208 -0.17 -14.65 -34.86
C LYS A 208 -1.20 -14.01 -35.81
N MET A 209 -0.98 -14.10 -37.11
CA MET A 209 -1.87 -13.50 -38.10
C MET A 209 -3.22 -14.23 -38.19
N GLN A 210 -3.23 -15.55 -38.00
CA GLN A 210 -4.44 -16.33 -37.89
C GLN A 210 -5.25 -15.90 -36.66
N TYR A 211 -4.61 -15.80 -35.49
CA TYR A 211 -5.27 -15.36 -34.26
C TYR A 211 -5.84 -13.94 -34.41
N ARG A 212 -5.13 -13.03 -35.08
CA ARG A 212 -5.69 -11.70 -35.40
C ARG A 212 -6.96 -11.78 -36.23
N GLY A 213 -6.98 -12.62 -37.25
CA GLY A 213 -8.17 -12.85 -38.07
C GLY A 213 -9.34 -13.43 -37.26
N GLU A 214 -9.09 -14.44 -36.41
CA GLU A 214 -10.10 -15.04 -35.54
C GLU A 214 -10.68 -14.03 -34.52
N LEU A 215 -9.85 -13.08 -34.04
CA LEU A 215 -10.22 -12.09 -33.03
C LEU A 215 -10.70 -10.76 -33.63
N GLY A 216 -10.75 -10.63 -34.95
CA GLY A 216 -11.16 -9.39 -35.63
C GLY A 216 -10.14 -8.24 -35.42
N LEU A 217 -8.88 -8.55 -35.13
CA LEU A 217 -7.83 -7.56 -34.94
C LEU A 217 -7.14 -7.21 -36.29
N PRO A 218 -6.65 -5.96 -36.46
CA PRO A 218 -6.01 -5.55 -37.70
C PRO A 218 -4.69 -6.30 -37.94
N GLY A 219 -4.47 -6.71 -39.20
CA GLY A 219 -3.22 -7.37 -39.61
C GLY A 219 -2.07 -6.40 -39.90
N ASN A 220 -2.39 -5.16 -40.25
CA ASN A 220 -1.44 -4.17 -40.77
C ASN A 220 -1.02 -3.10 -39.74
N LYS A 221 -1.57 -3.13 -38.53
CA LYS A 221 -1.23 -2.18 -37.46
C LYS A 221 -0.64 -2.90 -36.26
N PRO A 222 0.28 -2.27 -35.51
CA PRO A 222 0.74 -2.81 -34.24
C PRO A 222 -0.41 -2.99 -33.25
N VAL A 223 -0.44 -4.15 -32.58
CA VAL A 223 -1.40 -4.49 -31.54
C VAL A 223 -0.68 -4.50 -30.20
N ILE A 224 -1.09 -3.59 -29.32
CA ILE A 224 -0.59 -3.42 -27.96
C ILE A 224 -1.63 -4.00 -27.02
N THR A 225 -1.27 -4.76 -26.01
CA THR A 225 -2.28 -5.35 -25.12
C THR A 225 -1.93 -5.19 -23.65
N SER A 226 -2.90 -4.79 -22.84
CA SER A 226 -2.88 -4.96 -21.38
C SER A 226 -3.87 -6.05 -20.98
N MET A 227 -3.43 -7.02 -20.17
CA MET A 227 -4.16 -8.24 -19.89
C MET A 227 -4.58 -8.40 -18.43
N GLY A 228 -5.67 -9.18 -18.22
CA GLY A 228 -6.26 -9.49 -16.92
C GLY A 228 -7.16 -8.36 -16.40
N PHE A 229 -7.73 -8.47 -15.20
CA PHE A 229 -8.67 -7.50 -14.66
C PHE A 229 -8.22 -6.06 -14.86
N ILE A 230 -9.11 -5.22 -15.41
CA ILE A 230 -8.85 -3.80 -15.68
C ILE A 230 -9.03 -3.04 -14.37
N ALA A 231 -7.94 -2.51 -13.83
CA ALA A 231 -7.89 -1.82 -12.54
C ALA A 231 -6.96 -0.60 -12.58
N LYS A 232 -7.19 0.38 -11.70
CA LYS A 232 -6.38 1.61 -11.61
C LYS A 232 -4.89 1.33 -11.45
N ALA A 233 -4.52 0.33 -10.65
CA ALA A 233 -3.13 -0.04 -10.42
C ALA A 233 -2.38 -0.45 -11.70
N LYS A 234 -3.08 -0.84 -12.75
CA LYS A 234 -2.49 -1.17 -14.06
C LYS A 234 -2.10 0.05 -14.90
N GLN A 235 -2.29 1.25 -14.39
CA GLN A 235 -1.88 2.50 -15.03
C GLN A 235 -2.43 2.68 -16.47
N ILE A 236 -3.64 2.14 -16.73
CA ILE A 236 -4.27 2.21 -18.06
C ILE A 236 -4.43 3.66 -18.51
N LYS A 237 -4.81 4.57 -17.62
CA LYS A 237 -4.93 6.01 -17.91
C LYS A 237 -3.60 6.60 -18.41
N SER A 238 -2.48 6.24 -17.81
CA SER A 238 -1.15 6.69 -18.24
C SER A 238 -0.81 6.18 -19.65
N VAL A 239 -1.18 4.91 -19.95
CA VAL A 239 -1.00 4.32 -21.29
C VAL A 239 -1.88 5.04 -22.32
N LEU A 240 -3.15 5.29 -21.99
CA LEU A 240 -4.06 6.02 -22.88
C LEU A 240 -3.54 7.44 -23.16
N THR A 241 -3.04 8.15 -22.16
CA THR A 241 -2.46 9.48 -22.36
C THR A 241 -1.25 9.45 -23.29
N ALA A 242 -0.33 8.49 -23.12
CA ALA A 242 0.84 8.34 -23.98
C ALA A 242 0.43 7.97 -25.42
N LEU A 243 -0.52 7.03 -25.59
CA LEU A 243 -1.01 6.62 -26.90
C LEU A 243 -1.80 7.74 -27.61
N ALA A 244 -2.53 8.58 -26.89
CA ALA A 244 -3.20 9.75 -27.47
C ALA A 244 -2.20 10.75 -28.04
N ALA A 245 -1.09 10.99 -27.35
CA ALA A 245 -0.02 11.85 -27.87
C ALA A 245 0.64 11.24 -29.12
N LEU A 246 0.87 9.94 -29.17
CA LEU A 246 1.40 9.24 -30.34
C LEU A 246 0.44 9.28 -31.54
N LYS A 247 -0.87 9.13 -31.31
CA LYS A 247 -1.90 9.26 -32.33
C LYS A 247 -1.88 10.67 -32.98
N GLN A 248 -1.71 11.72 -32.16
CA GLN A 248 -1.58 13.10 -32.67
C GLN A 248 -0.33 13.28 -33.55
N GLN A 249 0.71 12.47 -33.35
CA GLN A 249 1.92 12.42 -34.17
C GLN A 249 1.77 11.54 -35.43
N GLY A 250 0.58 10.98 -35.66
CA GLY A 250 0.28 10.13 -36.81
C GLY A 250 0.68 8.66 -36.63
N VAL A 251 1.03 8.21 -35.43
CA VAL A 251 1.37 6.81 -35.16
C VAL A 251 0.12 5.96 -35.13
N GLU A 252 0.09 4.91 -35.95
CA GLU A 252 -1.03 3.97 -36.01
C GLU A 252 -0.82 2.77 -35.08
N PHE A 253 -1.89 2.40 -34.35
CA PHE A 253 -1.88 1.25 -33.43
C PHE A 253 -3.32 0.80 -33.12
N THR A 254 -3.44 -0.38 -32.56
CA THR A 254 -4.65 -0.85 -31.84
C THR A 254 -4.25 -1.21 -30.40
N TYR A 255 -4.97 -0.69 -29.41
CA TYR A 255 -4.75 -1.03 -28.01
C TYR A 255 -5.86 -1.94 -27.51
N VAL A 256 -5.49 -3.09 -26.97
CA VAL A 256 -6.44 -4.09 -26.48
C VAL A 256 -6.38 -4.15 -24.94
N LEU A 257 -7.52 -3.95 -24.33
CA LEU A 257 -7.74 -4.17 -22.89
C LEU A 257 -8.40 -5.54 -22.73
N ALA A 258 -7.55 -6.56 -22.61
CA ALA A 258 -7.94 -7.97 -22.61
C ALA A 258 -8.28 -8.44 -21.18
N GLY A 259 -9.51 -8.17 -20.72
CA GLY A 259 -9.95 -8.55 -19.40
C GLY A 259 -11.22 -7.86 -18.91
N LYS A 260 -11.77 -8.36 -17.81
CA LYS A 260 -12.99 -7.84 -17.21
C LYS A 260 -12.74 -6.48 -16.55
N CYS A 261 -13.61 -5.52 -16.83
CA CYS A 261 -13.72 -4.24 -16.15
C CYS A 261 -14.84 -4.29 -15.09
N LYS A 262 -14.66 -3.56 -14.01
CA LYS A 262 -15.69 -3.27 -13.01
C LYS A 262 -15.89 -1.74 -12.97
N PRO A 263 -16.85 -1.19 -13.74
CA PRO A 263 -16.99 0.26 -13.91
C PRO A 263 -17.17 1.03 -12.61
N HIS A 264 -17.80 0.44 -11.59
CA HIS A 264 -17.98 1.04 -10.26
C HIS A 264 -16.66 1.20 -9.48
N GLU A 265 -15.63 0.38 -9.77
CA GLU A 265 -14.28 0.51 -9.18
C GLU A 265 -13.39 1.41 -10.05
N TYR A 266 -13.47 1.25 -11.37
CA TYR A 266 -12.70 2.02 -12.35
C TYR A 266 -13.42 2.09 -13.69
N ASP A 267 -13.91 3.27 -14.05
CA ASP A 267 -14.55 3.52 -15.34
C ASP A 267 -13.48 3.80 -16.41
N VAL A 268 -13.00 2.74 -17.04
CA VAL A 268 -12.02 2.82 -18.12
C VAL A 268 -12.63 3.38 -19.42
N TYR A 269 -13.93 3.23 -19.62
CA TYR A 269 -14.60 3.74 -20.82
C TYR A 269 -14.60 5.26 -20.87
N GLN A 270 -14.77 5.90 -19.71
CA GLN A 270 -14.64 7.35 -19.60
C GLN A 270 -13.20 7.81 -19.93
N ASP A 271 -12.17 7.15 -19.39
CA ASP A 271 -10.78 7.49 -19.72
C ASP A 271 -10.46 7.29 -21.23
N ILE A 272 -11.03 6.26 -21.87
CA ILE A 272 -10.90 6.03 -23.33
C ILE A 272 -11.54 7.18 -24.12
N ALA A 273 -12.76 7.56 -23.77
CA ALA A 273 -13.45 8.67 -24.42
C ALA A 273 -12.70 10.00 -24.25
N ASP A 274 -12.28 10.31 -23.02
CA ASP A 274 -11.53 11.53 -22.70
C ASP A 274 -10.18 11.62 -23.45
N SER A 275 -9.56 10.46 -23.75
CA SER A 275 -8.31 10.40 -24.51
C SER A 275 -8.49 10.53 -26.03
N GLY A 276 -9.73 10.48 -26.54
CA GLY A 276 -10.01 10.49 -27.97
C GLY A 276 -9.58 9.21 -28.71
N LEU A 277 -9.47 8.08 -28.00
CA LEU A 277 -8.98 6.80 -28.52
C LEU A 277 -10.08 5.75 -28.76
N THR A 278 -11.35 6.14 -28.78
CA THR A 278 -12.49 5.21 -28.91
C THR A 278 -12.32 4.24 -30.09
N ASP A 279 -11.85 4.71 -31.24
CA ASP A 279 -11.64 3.87 -32.44
C ASP A 279 -10.34 3.05 -32.42
N ASN A 280 -9.46 3.32 -31.45
CA ASN A 280 -8.15 2.65 -31.34
C ASN A 280 -8.11 1.61 -30.23
N VAL A 281 -9.13 1.58 -29.34
CA VAL A 281 -9.13 0.73 -28.15
C VAL A 281 -10.22 -0.33 -28.23
N VAL A 282 -9.84 -1.58 -28.00
CA VAL A 282 -10.76 -2.72 -27.91
C VAL A 282 -10.80 -3.19 -26.45
N VAL A 283 -11.98 -3.23 -25.84
CA VAL A 283 -12.22 -3.78 -24.50
C VAL A 283 -12.94 -5.12 -24.65
N THR A 284 -12.26 -6.24 -24.28
CA THR A 284 -12.79 -7.57 -24.58
C THR A 284 -13.80 -8.09 -23.55
N GLY A 285 -13.78 -7.58 -22.32
CA GLY A 285 -14.45 -8.23 -21.20
C GLY A 285 -13.68 -9.46 -20.69
N PHE A 286 -14.36 -10.33 -19.96
CA PHE A 286 -13.76 -11.60 -19.45
C PHE A 286 -13.42 -12.52 -20.64
N LEU A 287 -12.24 -13.13 -20.58
CA LEU A 287 -11.76 -14.08 -21.57
C LEU A 287 -11.64 -15.46 -20.93
N ASP A 288 -12.04 -16.49 -21.65
CA ASP A 288 -11.64 -17.87 -21.35
C ASP A 288 -10.15 -18.09 -21.66
N GLU A 289 -9.64 -19.26 -21.31
CA GLU A 289 -8.21 -19.56 -21.47
C GLU A 289 -7.76 -19.52 -22.93
N ASP A 290 -8.56 -20.04 -23.86
CA ASP A 290 -8.23 -20.06 -25.29
C ASP A 290 -8.13 -18.63 -25.85
N ALA A 291 -9.16 -17.83 -25.65
CA ALA A 291 -9.17 -16.45 -26.06
C ALA A 291 -8.03 -15.64 -25.40
N PHE A 292 -7.74 -15.89 -24.11
CA PHE A 292 -6.65 -15.24 -23.39
C PHE A 292 -5.30 -15.45 -24.07
N PHE A 293 -4.94 -16.71 -24.41
CA PHE A 293 -3.68 -17.00 -25.09
C PHE A 293 -3.66 -16.49 -26.53
N LYS A 294 -4.78 -16.56 -27.25
CA LYS A 294 -4.89 -16.01 -28.60
C LYS A 294 -4.68 -14.50 -28.63
N TYR A 295 -5.34 -13.73 -27.74
CA TYR A 295 -5.09 -12.30 -27.61
C TYR A 295 -3.64 -11.98 -27.24
N MET A 296 -3.04 -12.78 -26.36
CA MET A 296 -1.65 -12.63 -25.99
C MET A 296 -0.74 -12.76 -27.21
N LEU A 297 -0.88 -13.84 -28.01
CA LEU A 297 -0.05 -14.06 -29.20
C LEU A 297 -0.41 -13.20 -30.39
N ALA A 298 -1.64 -12.66 -30.48
CA ALA A 298 -2.03 -11.68 -31.47
C ALA A 298 -1.32 -10.31 -31.26
N SER A 299 -0.81 -10.08 -30.07
CA SER A 299 -0.15 -8.83 -29.66
C SER A 299 1.28 -8.70 -30.22
N ASP A 300 1.71 -7.46 -30.44
CA ASP A 300 3.12 -7.16 -30.75
C ASP A 300 3.97 -7.06 -29.50
N PHE A 301 3.39 -6.49 -28.44
CA PHE A 301 3.99 -6.44 -27.11
C PHE A 301 2.90 -6.25 -26.06
N ILE A 302 3.26 -6.55 -24.80
CA ILE A 302 2.36 -6.48 -23.66
C ILE A 302 2.76 -5.30 -22.75
N VAL A 303 1.77 -4.52 -22.34
CA VAL A 303 1.93 -3.48 -21.33
C VAL A 303 1.38 -4.01 -20.00
N ASN A 304 2.26 -4.32 -19.07
CA ASN A 304 1.92 -4.88 -17.76
C ASN A 304 2.40 -3.94 -16.64
N LEU A 305 1.98 -2.69 -16.71
CA LEU A 305 2.29 -1.70 -15.68
C LEU A 305 1.52 -2.02 -14.39
N ARG A 306 2.18 -1.81 -13.26
CA ARG A 306 1.58 -1.92 -11.94
C ARG A 306 2.18 -0.89 -11.00
N TYR A 307 1.32 0.02 -10.51
CA TYR A 307 1.68 0.99 -9.49
C TYR A 307 0.42 1.46 -8.73
N PRO A 308 0.44 1.46 -7.38
CA PRO A 308 1.45 0.79 -6.55
C PRO A 308 1.42 -0.74 -6.74
N THR A 309 2.52 -1.42 -6.36
CA THR A 309 2.55 -2.90 -6.33
C THR A 309 2.14 -3.41 -4.96
N GLY A 310 1.37 -4.50 -4.94
CA GLY A 310 1.06 -5.26 -3.72
C GLY A 310 2.09 -6.35 -3.41
N GLY A 311 3.25 -6.38 -4.11
CA GLY A 311 4.25 -7.44 -3.99
C GLY A 311 3.84 -8.75 -4.69
N GLU A 312 2.85 -8.65 -5.58
CA GLU A 312 2.34 -9.79 -6.36
C GLU A 312 3.30 -10.19 -7.49
N SER A 313 3.34 -11.47 -7.80
CA SER A 313 3.91 -11.99 -9.05
C SER A 313 2.83 -12.08 -10.12
N SER A 314 3.15 -11.65 -11.33
CA SER A 314 2.17 -11.61 -12.42
C SER A 314 2.23 -12.87 -13.27
N GLY A 315 1.28 -13.80 -13.08
CA GLY A 315 1.13 -14.97 -13.95
C GLY A 315 0.94 -14.60 -15.42
N THR A 316 0.23 -13.50 -15.70
CA THR A 316 0.09 -12.94 -17.05
C THR A 316 1.45 -12.55 -17.65
N LEU A 317 2.30 -11.89 -16.87
CA LEU A 317 3.63 -11.48 -17.30
C LEU A 317 4.51 -12.69 -17.59
N THR A 318 4.55 -13.68 -16.68
CA THR A 318 5.32 -14.90 -16.86
C THR A 318 4.88 -15.65 -18.12
N ARG A 319 3.56 -15.73 -18.38
CA ARG A 319 3.02 -16.35 -19.61
C ARG A 319 3.45 -15.56 -20.85
N ALA A 320 3.31 -14.26 -20.87
CA ALA A 320 3.69 -13.41 -22.00
C ALA A 320 5.19 -13.51 -22.32
N MET A 321 6.03 -13.41 -21.30
CA MET A 321 7.49 -13.55 -21.42
C MET A 321 7.89 -14.95 -21.91
N GLY A 322 7.30 -16.01 -21.34
CA GLY A 322 7.56 -17.39 -21.77
C GLY A 322 7.07 -17.70 -23.19
N MET A 323 6.10 -16.96 -23.69
CA MET A 323 5.65 -17.02 -25.08
C MET A 323 6.47 -16.14 -26.04
N GLY A 324 7.52 -15.50 -25.56
CA GLY A 324 8.44 -14.70 -26.36
C GLY A 324 7.97 -13.30 -26.69
N LEU A 325 7.06 -12.74 -25.90
CA LEU A 325 6.58 -11.37 -26.08
C LEU A 325 7.41 -10.38 -25.26
N CYS A 326 7.70 -9.23 -25.85
CA CYS A 326 8.23 -8.09 -25.13
C CYS A 326 7.19 -7.54 -24.16
N CYS A 327 7.60 -7.27 -22.93
CA CYS A 327 6.75 -6.74 -21.89
C CYS A 327 7.29 -5.42 -21.34
N VAL A 328 6.38 -4.44 -21.14
CA VAL A 328 6.68 -3.17 -20.47
C VAL A 328 6.19 -3.24 -19.04
N VAL A 329 7.05 -2.93 -18.08
CA VAL A 329 6.74 -3.00 -16.64
C VAL A 329 7.21 -1.73 -15.92
N VAL A 330 6.65 -1.47 -14.73
CA VAL A 330 7.23 -0.47 -13.82
C VAL A 330 8.38 -1.11 -13.05
N ASN A 331 9.50 -0.42 -12.93
CA ASN A 331 10.70 -0.87 -12.21
C ASN A 331 10.49 -0.78 -10.68
N ILE A 332 9.63 -1.64 -10.15
CA ILE A 332 9.24 -1.64 -8.73
C ILE A 332 8.91 -3.06 -8.25
N GLY A 333 9.25 -3.34 -6.99
CA GLY A 333 8.90 -4.61 -6.35
C GLY A 333 9.41 -5.82 -7.15
N PRO A 334 8.60 -6.88 -7.31
CA PRO A 334 8.98 -8.07 -8.07
C PRO A 334 9.32 -7.80 -9.55
N PHE A 335 8.73 -6.75 -10.14
CA PHE A 335 8.98 -6.39 -11.54
C PHE A 335 10.36 -5.76 -11.76
N GLY A 336 10.91 -5.11 -10.70
CA GLY A 336 12.28 -4.61 -10.71
C GLY A 336 13.36 -5.69 -10.74
N GLU A 337 13.02 -6.92 -10.31
CA GLU A 337 13.95 -8.06 -10.27
C GLU A 337 14.16 -8.73 -11.63
N LEU A 338 13.35 -8.41 -12.63
CA LEU A 338 13.50 -8.96 -13.97
C LEU A 338 14.87 -8.57 -14.56
N PRO A 339 15.53 -9.45 -15.33
CA PRO A 339 16.75 -9.07 -16.03
C PRO A 339 16.53 -7.86 -16.97
N GLU A 340 17.54 -7.00 -17.09
CA GLU A 340 17.44 -5.75 -17.84
C GLU A 340 17.13 -5.92 -19.34
N ASP A 341 17.47 -7.07 -19.89
CA ASP A 341 17.28 -7.43 -21.29
C ASP A 341 16.02 -8.30 -21.54
N CYS A 342 15.25 -8.61 -20.48
CA CYS A 342 14.05 -9.43 -20.57
C CYS A 342 12.73 -8.65 -20.54
N ALA A 343 12.75 -7.40 -20.04
CA ALA A 343 11.59 -6.52 -19.99
C ALA A 343 12.00 -5.07 -20.12
N VAL A 344 11.16 -4.24 -20.75
CA VAL A 344 11.33 -2.80 -20.76
C VAL A 344 10.86 -2.25 -19.43
N LYS A 345 11.79 -1.81 -18.58
CA LYS A 345 11.51 -1.31 -17.24
C LYS A 345 11.45 0.21 -17.21
N LEU A 346 10.38 0.76 -16.65
CA LEU A 346 10.15 2.20 -16.50
C LEU A 346 10.22 2.59 -15.03
N ASN A 347 11.04 3.54 -14.67
CA ASN A 347 11.06 4.08 -13.32
C ASN A 347 9.80 4.91 -13.06
N TRP A 348 9.29 4.80 -11.85
CA TRP A 348 8.16 5.61 -11.40
C TRP A 348 8.68 6.90 -10.75
N ASP A 349 8.98 7.88 -11.58
CA ASP A 349 9.54 9.18 -11.22
C ASP A 349 8.83 10.32 -11.99
N GLU A 350 9.32 11.53 -11.90
CA GLU A 350 8.77 12.70 -12.60
C GLU A 350 8.79 12.55 -14.13
N ASN A 351 9.69 11.75 -14.68
CA ASN A 351 9.85 11.52 -16.11
C ASN A 351 9.04 10.30 -16.61
N PHE A 352 8.30 9.62 -15.72
CA PHE A 352 7.58 8.38 -16.07
C PHE A 352 6.71 8.53 -17.31
N SER A 353 5.92 9.60 -17.41
CA SER A 353 4.98 9.80 -18.53
C SER A 353 5.70 9.99 -19.85
N GLU A 354 6.79 10.75 -19.88
CA GLU A 354 7.62 10.97 -21.05
C GLU A 354 8.32 9.68 -21.48
N ASN A 355 8.94 9.00 -20.53
CA ASN A 355 9.62 7.72 -20.77
C ASN A 355 8.66 6.65 -21.27
N LEU A 356 7.42 6.58 -20.74
CA LEU A 356 6.39 5.67 -21.21
C LEU A 356 6.05 5.96 -22.68
N GLN A 357 5.81 7.22 -23.04
CA GLN A 357 5.52 7.60 -24.42
C GLN A 357 6.67 7.23 -25.37
N LEU A 358 7.90 7.57 -25.03
CA LEU A 358 9.10 7.26 -25.83
C LEU A 358 9.28 5.74 -26.03
N GLN A 359 9.10 4.95 -24.97
CA GLN A 359 9.25 3.50 -25.08
C GLN A 359 8.10 2.86 -25.87
N LEU A 360 6.87 3.34 -25.71
CA LEU A 360 5.73 2.85 -26.53
C LEU A 360 5.97 3.16 -28.01
N GLN A 361 6.41 4.37 -28.35
CA GLN A 361 6.76 4.73 -29.71
C GLN A 361 7.84 3.81 -30.28
N ARG A 362 8.95 3.64 -29.56
CA ARG A 362 10.03 2.76 -29.98
C ARG A 362 9.58 1.32 -30.20
N LEU A 363 8.75 0.79 -29.29
CA LEU A 363 8.22 -0.57 -29.43
C LEU A 363 7.24 -0.71 -30.59
N ILE A 364 6.52 0.34 -30.97
CA ILE A 364 5.65 0.38 -32.16
C ILE A 364 6.50 0.35 -33.43
N GLU A 365 7.53 1.18 -33.52
CA GLU A 365 8.32 1.42 -34.73
C GLU A 365 9.43 0.38 -34.95
N ASP A 366 10.11 -0.04 -33.88
CA ASP A 366 11.27 -0.95 -33.94
C ASP A 366 10.91 -2.41 -33.60
N THR A 367 10.64 -3.18 -34.66
CA THR A 367 10.34 -4.61 -34.54
C THR A 367 11.53 -5.41 -33.98
N GLN A 368 12.77 -5.07 -34.33
CA GLN A 368 13.94 -5.82 -33.87
C GLN A 368 14.16 -5.61 -32.38
N TYR A 369 13.96 -4.39 -31.91
CA TYR A 369 14.03 -4.04 -30.49
C TYR A 369 13.07 -4.91 -29.66
N ARG A 370 11.75 -4.91 -29.98
CA ARG A 370 10.77 -5.72 -29.23
C ARG A 370 11.01 -7.22 -29.35
N VAL A 371 11.45 -7.73 -30.51
CA VAL A 371 11.75 -9.16 -30.69
C VAL A 371 12.95 -9.59 -29.88
N SER A 372 13.99 -8.74 -29.72
CA SER A 372 15.15 -9.08 -28.89
C SER A 372 14.76 -9.28 -27.43
N PHE A 373 13.96 -8.38 -26.84
CA PHE A 373 13.44 -8.53 -25.48
C PHE A 373 12.61 -9.80 -25.33
N GLY A 374 11.69 -10.04 -26.25
CA GLY A 374 10.84 -11.24 -26.22
C GLY A 374 11.65 -12.54 -26.24
N LYS A 375 12.67 -12.63 -27.07
CA LYS A 375 13.57 -13.82 -27.14
C LYS A 375 14.34 -14.04 -25.85
N ASN A 376 14.88 -12.97 -25.26
CA ASN A 376 15.62 -13.05 -24.01
C ASN A 376 14.69 -13.45 -22.85
N ALA A 377 13.51 -12.83 -22.80
CA ALA A 377 12.47 -13.15 -21.83
C ALA A 377 12.07 -14.64 -21.89
N GLN A 378 11.85 -15.18 -23.09
CA GLN A 378 11.50 -16.58 -23.30
C GLN A 378 12.59 -17.50 -22.75
N LYS A 379 13.85 -17.28 -23.11
CA LYS A 379 14.97 -18.08 -22.63
C LYS A 379 15.09 -18.03 -21.11
N TRP A 380 14.91 -16.87 -20.52
CA TRP A 380 14.97 -16.69 -19.08
C TRP A 380 13.83 -17.46 -18.38
N VAL A 381 12.59 -17.32 -18.86
CA VAL A 381 11.43 -18.04 -18.30
C VAL A 381 11.60 -19.56 -18.47
N GLU A 382 12.03 -20.04 -19.62
CA GLU A 382 12.28 -21.48 -19.85
C GLU A 382 13.32 -22.07 -18.88
N SER A 383 14.33 -21.29 -18.52
CA SER A 383 15.39 -21.74 -17.61
C SER A 383 15.02 -21.65 -16.14
N THR A 384 14.17 -20.69 -15.74
CA THR A 384 13.93 -20.39 -14.32
C THR A 384 12.52 -20.74 -13.82
N HIS A 385 11.52 -20.82 -14.71
CA HIS A 385 10.10 -20.96 -14.37
C HIS A 385 9.53 -22.35 -14.69
N ASN A 386 10.34 -23.38 -14.54
CA ASN A 386 9.94 -24.77 -14.84
C ASN A 386 9.00 -25.32 -13.78
N ILE A 387 7.79 -25.74 -14.18
CA ILE A 387 6.74 -26.22 -13.29
C ILE A 387 7.18 -27.47 -12.47
N THR A 388 7.99 -28.37 -13.02
CA THR A 388 8.48 -29.53 -12.28
C THR A 388 9.43 -29.11 -11.17
N VAL A 389 10.33 -28.15 -11.44
CA VAL A 389 11.24 -27.59 -10.44
C VAL A 389 10.47 -26.87 -9.36
N THR A 390 9.49 -26.05 -9.75
CA THR A 390 8.61 -25.33 -8.82
C THR A 390 7.87 -26.31 -7.91
N THR A 391 7.21 -27.33 -8.47
CA THR A 391 6.46 -28.34 -7.69
C THR A 391 7.37 -29.10 -6.72
N ASN A 392 8.57 -29.50 -7.16
CA ASN A 392 9.53 -30.16 -6.27
C ASN A 392 9.97 -29.28 -5.12
N ALA A 393 10.12 -27.98 -5.35
CA ALA A 393 10.44 -27.03 -4.29
C ALA A 393 9.30 -26.94 -3.25
N TYR A 394 8.04 -26.89 -3.69
CA TYR A 394 6.88 -26.94 -2.79
C TYR A 394 6.88 -28.19 -1.91
N LEU A 395 7.07 -29.36 -2.51
CA LEU A 395 7.10 -30.63 -1.79
C LEU A 395 8.29 -30.70 -0.82
N SER A 396 9.44 -30.17 -1.22
CA SER A 396 10.62 -30.07 -0.35
C SER A 396 10.36 -29.16 0.86
N GLU A 397 9.68 -28.04 0.68
CA GLU A 397 9.32 -27.16 1.79
C GLU A 397 8.23 -27.79 2.69
N ALA A 398 7.25 -28.46 2.09
CA ALA A 398 6.22 -29.18 2.84
C ALA A 398 6.82 -30.34 3.67
N ALA A 399 7.84 -31.03 3.16
CA ALA A 399 8.54 -32.09 3.90
C ALA A 399 9.32 -31.59 5.12
N LYS A 400 9.64 -30.31 5.18
CA LYS A 400 10.31 -29.66 6.34
C LYS A 400 9.32 -29.20 7.41
N LEU A 401 8.02 -29.31 7.19
CA LEU A 401 7.02 -29.11 8.21
C LEU A 401 7.18 -30.25 9.21
N SER A 402 7.63 -29.89 10.38
CA SER A 402 8.11 -30.86 11.35
C SER A 402 6.95 -31.65 11.97
N ASP A 403 7.26 -32.87 12.37
CA ASP A 403 6.51 -33.64 13.39
C ASP A 403 6.42 -32.90 14.75
N SER A 404 6.80 -31.63 14.80
CA SER A 404 6.86 -30.84 16.00
C SER A 404 5.48 -30.33 16.43
N THR A 405 4.87 -31.08 17.31
CA THR A 405 3.76 -30.70 18.20
C THR A 405 4.09 -29.53 19.16
N THR A 406 5.22 -28.90 19.04
CA THR A 406 5.57 -27.67 19.76
C THR A 406 5.06 -26.47 18.96
N LEU A 407 3.80 -26.09 19.20
CA LEU A 407 3.29 -24.76 18.95
C LEU A 407 4.37 -23.77 19.41
N ASN A 408 4.91 -23.02 18.47
CA ASN A 408 5.92 -22.01 18.77
C ASN A 408 5.22 -20.82 19.45
N THR A 409 4.83 -21.02 20.74
CA THR A 409 4.20 -20.00 21.58
C THR A 409 5.07 -18.75 21.74
N LYS A 410 6.37 -18.82 21.37
CA LYS A 410 7.25 -17.65 21.28
C LYS A 410 6.88 -16.70 20.15
N ALA A 411 6.24 -17.15 19.08
CA ALA A 411 5.85 -16.29 17.97
C ALA A 411 4.67 -15.35 18.32
N LEU A 412 3.80 -15.75 19.23
CA LEU A 412 2.67 -14.91 19.68
C LEU A 412 3.08 -13.75 20.59
N ASN A 413 4.25 -13.81 21.24
CA ASN A 413 4.72 -12.78 22.16
C ASN A 413 5.68 -11.76 21.53
N ASN A 414 6.20 -12.02 20.34
CA ASN A 414 6.97 -11.04 19.58
C ASN A 414 6.04 -10.37 18.58
N THR A 415 5.30 -9.37 19.02
CA THR A 415 4.62 -8.44 18.12
C THR A 415 5.67 -7.70 17.31
N HIS A 416 6.06 -8.25 16.16
CA HIS A 416 6.86 -7.54 15.18
C HIS A 416 6.00 -6.39 14.65
N ARG A 417 6.31 -5.18 15.12
CA ARG A 417 5.63 -3.98 14.68
C ARG A 417 6.05 -3.69 13.24
N LEU A 418 5.08 -3.67 12.35
CA LEU A 418 5.28 -3.10 11.02
C LEU A 418 5.43 -1.59 11.20
N TYR A 419 6.58 -1.06 10.84
CA TYR A 419 6.79 0.38 10.76
C TYR A 419 6.53 0.85 9.34
N LEU A 420 5.90 2.01 9.20
CA LEU A 420 5.82 2.66 7.91
C LEU A 420 7.23 3.11 7.49
N THR A 421 7.65 2.77 6.29
CA THR A 421 8.93 3.23 5.75
C THR A 421 8.83 4.70 5.35
N GLU A 422 9.98 5.40 5.28
CA GLU A 422 10.05 6.79 4.83
C GLU A 422 9.36 6.98 3.47
N GLN A 423 9.58 6.06 2.52
CA GLN A 423 8.96 6.11 1.20
C GLN A 423 7.44 5.95 1.25
N GLN A 424 6.93 5.07 2.11
CA GLN A 424 5.49 4.91 2.30
C GLN A 424 4.84 6.18 2.83
N VAL A 425 5.50 6.85 3.75
CA VAL A 425 5.02 8.11 4.29
C VAL A 425 5.11 9.24 3.27
N LEU A 426 6.19 9.32 2.48
CA LEU A 426 6.32 10.30 1.39
C LEU A 426 5.24 10.11 0.32
N ASN A 427 4.95 8.87 -0.05
CA ASN A 427 3.87 8.54 -0.98
C ASN A 427 2.52 8.97 -0.40
N TRP A 428 2.29 8.70 0.86
CA TRP A 428 1.09 9.12 1.57
C TRP A 428 0.93 10.66 1.61
N ARG A 429 2.00 11.41 1.95
CA ARG A 429 1.99 12.87 1.88
C ARG A 429 1.62 13.39 0.50
N ARG A 430 2.20 12.81 -0.54
CA ARG A 430 1.94 13.22 -1.93
C ARG A 430 0.48 12.99 -2.34
N GLU A 431 -0.11 11.90 -1.92
CA GLU A 431 -1.51 11.59 -2.24
C GLU A 431 -2.51 12.34 -1.36
N THR A 432 -2.26 12.43 -0.07
CA THR A 432 -3.14 13.17 0.85
C THR A 432 -3.13 14.67 0.54
N SER A 433 -2.00 15.28 0.25
CA SER A 433 -1.93 16.69 -0.13
C SER A 433 -2.75 17.02 -1.39
N LYS A 434 -2.88 16.09 -2.33
CA LYS A 434 -3.73 16.25 -3.53
C LYS A 434 -5.23 16.09 -3.22
N SER A 435 -5.57 15.22 -2.27
CA SER A 435 -6.97 14.94 -1.91
C SER A 435 -7.57 16.02 -1.00
N PHE A 436 -6.78 16.61 -0.11
CA PHE A 436 -7.24 17.62 0.86
C PHE A 436 -7.50 19.00 0.27
N LYS A 437 -7.04 19.30 -0.94
CA LYS A 437 -7.38 20.56 -1.61
C LYS A 437 -8.86 20.71 -1.99
N LYS A 438 -9.67 19.65 -1.87
CA LYS A 438 -11.07 19.64 -2.31
C LYS A 438 -12.13 19.63 -1.20
N ASP A 439 -11.82 19.15 0.02
CA ASP A 439 -12.82 19.08 1.10
C ASP A 439 -12.15 19.26 2.47
N VAL A 440 -12.09 20.51 2.91
CA VAL A 440 -11.54 20.89 4.23
C VAL A 440 -12.50 20.55 5.39
N SER A 441 -13.72 20.13 5.10
CA SER A 441 -14.75 19.86 6.11
C SER A 441 -14.66 18.48 6.79
N ASP A 442 -13.98 17.49 6.17
CA ASP A 442 -13.82 16.14 6.70
C ASP A 442 -12.36 15.84 7.08
N THR A 443 -11.83 16.64 7.97
CA THR A 443 -10.47 16.49 8.47
C THR A 443 -10.42 15.36 9.49
N SER A 444 -10.06 14.18 9.05
CA SER A 444 -9.78 13.07 9.96
C SER A 444 -8.49 13.30 10.74
N SER A 445 -8.50 12.94 11.99
CA SER A 445 -7.33 13.00 12.87
C SER A 445 -6.12 12.15 12.40
N LEU A 446 -6.31 11.24 11.44
CA LEU A 446 -5.23 10.49 10.77
C LEU A 446 -4.31 11.39 9.95
N TRP A 447 -4.78 12.54 9.53
CA TRP A 447 -4.02 13.43 8.68
C TRP A 447 -2.76 13.98 9.38
N TRP A 448 -2.85 14.37 10.66
CA TRP A 448 -1.69 14.85 11.41
C TRP A 448 -0.67 13.74 11.66
N GLN A 449 -1.13 12.49 11.85
CA GLN A 449 -0.25 11.32 11.95
C GLN A 449 0.51 11.08 10.65
N ALA A 450 -0.13 11.32 9.49
CA ALA A 450 0.51 11.23 8.19
C ALA A 450 1.60 12.27 7.98
N ASN A 451 1.45 13.41 8.59
CA ASN A 451 2.42 14.50 8.50
C ASN A 451 3.49 14.45 9.60
N LEU A 452 3.28 13.63 10.63
CA LEU A 452 4.30 13.22 11.61
C LEU A 452 5.14 12.09 11.02
N VAL A 453 5.87 12.36 9.94
CA VAL A 453 6.75 11.34 9.39
C VAL A 453 7.87 11.07 10.37
N PRO A 454 8.00 9.83 10.84
CA PRO A 454 9.26 9.44 11.41
C PRO A 454 10.28 9.41 10.25
N ILE A 455 11.20 10.31 10.29
CA ILE A 455 12.49 10.05 9.71
C ILE A 455 13.07 8.98 10.63
N ALA A 456 12.91 7.73 10.29
CA ALA A 456 13.03 6.56 11.16
C ALA A 456 14.38 6.38 11.87
N GLN A 457 15.28 7.32 11.75
CA GLN A 457 16.62 7.30 12.36
C GLN A 457 17.07 8.64 12.95
N SER A 458 16.22 9.67 12.96
CA SER A 458 16.60 10.98 13.48
C SER A 458 16.02 11.24 14.87
N SER A 459 16.71 12.07 15.62
CA SER A 459 16.25 12.53 16.93
C SER A 459 15.10 13.53 16.78
N LEU A 460 14.13 13.49 17.69
CA LEU A 460 13.05 14.44 17.79
C LEU A 460 13.04 15.14 19.15
N LEU A 461 12.43 16.32 19.18
CA LEU A 461 12.09 17.03 20.41
C LEU A 461 10.59 16.91 20.65
N SER A 462 10.23 16.37 21.82
CA SER A 462 8.86 16.24 22.31
C SER A 462 8.64 17.28 23.41
N ILE A 463 7.64 18.14 23.24
CA ILE A 463 7.27 19.18 24.21
C ILE A 463 5.86 18.90 24.68
N THR A 464 5.70 18.50 25.93
CA THR A 464 4.39 18.12 26.49
C THR A 464 4.34 18.29 27.99
N ALA A 465 3.15 18.63 28.52
CA ALA A 465 2.88 18.62 29.95
C ALA A 465 2.80 17.18 30.50
N SER A 466 2.40 16.21 29.68
CA SER A 466 2.27 14.78 30.06
C SER A 466 3.36 13.92 29.41
N GLN A 467 4.54 13.92 29.99
CA GLN A 467 5.72 13.25 29.43
C GLN A 467 5.53 11.75 29.13
N GLN A 468 4.80 11.04 29.97
CA GLN A 468 4.60 9.59 29.77
C GLN A 468 3.71 9.28 28.56
N HIS A 469 2.71 10.09 28.30
CA HIS A 469 1.70 9.83 27.30
C HIS A 469 2.23 10.06 25.87
N GLN A 470 2.80 11.22 25.62
CA GLN A 470 3.34 11.55 24.29
C GLN A 470 4.53 10.66 23.90
N SER A 471 5.39 10.32 24.86
CA SER A 471 6.47 9.36 24.64
C SER A 471 5.94 7.99 24.21
N PHE A 472 4.86 7.51 24.82
CA PHE A 472 4.22 6.26 24.44
C PHE A 472 3.67 6.31 23.00
N VAL A 473 2.98 7.38 22.62
CA VAL A 473 2.46 7.59 21.28
C VAL A 473 3.58 7.62 20.24
N LEU A 474 4.63 8.39 20.49
CA LEU A 474 5.77 8.51 19.58
C LEU A 474 6.49 7.18 19.36
N LYS A 475 6.67 6.39 20.43
CA LYS A 475 7.26 5.07 20.33
C LYS A 475 6.36 4.07 19.61
N SER A 476 5.08 4.05 19.98
CA SER A 476 4.12 3.05 19.50
C SER A 476 3.67 3.30 18.06
N LEU A 477 3.47 4.57 17.69
CA LEU A 477 3.02 4.97 16.35
C LEU A 477 4.18 5.10 15.36
N PHE A 478 5.31 5.61 15.82
CA PHE A 478 6.39 6.08 14.95
C PHE A 478 7.70 5.33 15.15
N GLY A 479 7.75 4.37 16.06
CA GLY A 479 8.92 3.52 16.26
C GLY A 479 10.15 4.24 16.82
N TYR A 480 10.00 5.41 17.45
CA TYR A 480 11.11 6.10 18.06
C TYR A 480 11.59 5.36 19.32
N GLU A 481 12.91 5.21 19.46
CA GLU A 481 13.55 4.73 20.67
C GLU A 481 13.69 5.85 21.70
N ASP A 482 13.75 5.52 22.99
CA ASP A 482 13.93 6.52 24.06
C ASP A 482 15.16 7.40 23.84
N SER A 483 16.24 6.83 23.31
CA SER A 483 17.48 7.54 22.99
C SER A 483 17.33 8.60 21.88
N GLN A 484 16.27 8.53 21.08
CA GLN A 484 16.00 9.45 19.99
C GLN A 484 15.07 10.59 20.42
N ILE A 485 14.37 10.45 21.54
CA ILE A 485 13.38 11.41 22.03
C ILE A 485 13.99 12.30 23.11
N THR A 486 14.12 13.59 22.84
CA THR A 486 14.40 14.58 23.86
C THR A 486 13.07 15.17 24.35
N GLN A 487 12.86 15.25 25.67
CA GLN A 487 11.61 15.73 26.25
C GLN A 487 11.80 17.03 26.99
N LEU A 488 10.85 17.94 26.82
CA LEU A 488 10.72 19.19 27.57
C LEU A 488 9.24 19.41 27.96
N SER A 489 9.01 20.11 29.05
CA SER A 489 7.68 20.66 29.32
C SER A 489 7.51 22.01 28.59
N PRO A 490 6.26 22.45 28.28
CA PRO A 490 5.99 23.75 27.66
C PRO A 490 6.59 24.91 28.49
N ALA A 491 6.55 24.84 29.82
CA ALA A 491 7.14 25.83 30.72
C ALA A 491 8.67 25.90 30.65
N GLN A 492 9.34 24.83 30.27
CA GLN A 492 10.82 24.80 30.12
C GLN A 492 11.28 25.38 28.78
N LEU A 493 10.40 25.48 27.79
CA LEU A 493 10.75 25.90 26.45
C LEU A 493 11.46 27.26 26.38
N PRO A 494 11.01 28.33 27.05
CA PRO A 494 11.68 29.63 27.03
C PRO A 494 13.05 29.63 27.72
N HIS A 495 13.23 28.82 28.74
CA HIS A 495 14.40 28.84 29.63
C HIS A 495 15.48 27.82 29.29
N ASN A 496 15.20 26.89 28.37
CA ASN A 496 16.13 25.82 28.05
C ASN A 496 17.17 26.29 27.03
N SER A 497 18.44 26.23 27.39
CA SER A 497 19.59 26.65 26.57
C SER A 497 20.10 25.57 25.60
N LEU A 498 19.31 24.52 25.27
CA LEU A 498 19.72 23.48 24.35
C LEU A 498 20.18 24.09 23.01
N ALA A 499 21.48 23.89 22.72
CA ALA A 499 22.08 24.33 21.45
C ALA A 499 21.71 23.41 20.27
N ARG A 500 21.11 22.23 20.57
CA ARG A 500 20.79 21.23 19.56
C ARG A 500 19.50 21.56 18.84
N THR A 501 19.50 21.37 17.51
CA THR A 501 18.31 21.44 16.67
C THR A 501 17.86 20.04 16.25
N TYR A 502 16.59 19.91 15.88
CA TYR A 502 15.93 18.64 15.56
C TYR A 502 15.26 18.71 14.20
N PRO A 503 15.19 17.64 13.44
CA PRO A 503 14.44 17.58 12.19
C PRO A 503 12.92 17.61 12.42
N LEU A 504 12.48 17.18 13.61
CA LEU A 504 11.06 17.16 14.00
C LEU A 504 10.90 17.67 15.42
N VAL A 505 9.98 18.58 15.63
CA VAL A 505 9.49 19.02 16.95
C VAL A 505 8.00 18.72 17.03
N VAL A 506 7.60 17.98 18.04
CA VAL A 506 6.20 17.69 18.35
C VAL A 506 5.86 18.39 19.66
N CYS A 507 4.88 19.26 19.61
CA CYS A 507 4.47 20.06 20.76
C CYS A 507 2.99 19.82 21.07
N ASP A 508 2.71 19.48 22.31
CA ASP A 508 1.38 19.42 22.89
C ASP A 508 1.28 20.41 24.03
N ALA A 509 0.48 21.44 23.85
CA ALA A 509 0.37 22.57 24.77
C ALA A 509 -1.09 23.03 24.89
N SER A 510 -1.38 23.83 25.91
CA SER A 510 -2.65 24.52 26.04
C SER A 510 -2.58 25.91 25.42
N LEU A 511 -3.73 26.49 25.08
CA LEU A 511 -3.79 27.89 24.67
C LEU A 511 -3.26 28.86 25.75
N ALA A 512 -3.34 28.45 27.03
CA ALA A 512 -2.80 29.24 28.14
C ALA A 512 -1.27 29.34 28.07
N ASP A 513 -0.57 28.30 27.59
CA ASP A 513 0.89 28.32 27.43
C ASP A 513 1.35 29.33 26.37
N VAL A 514 0.48 29.59 25.39
CA VAL A 514 0.75 30.47 24.23
C VAL A 514 0.26 31.89 24.45
N ALA A 515 -0.75 32.07 25.31
CA ALA A 515 -1.56 33.30 25.43
C ALA A 515 -0.77 34.59 25.74
N GLN A 516 0.29 34.49 26.54
CA GLN A 516 1.03 35.72 26.99
C GLN A 516 1.86 36.33 25.86
N SER A 517 2.48 35.54 25.01
CA SER A 517 3.34 35.99 23.91
C SER A 517 3.41 34.96 22.79
N PRO A 518 2.35 34.87 21.97
CA PRO A 518 2.23 33.80 20.97
C PRO A 518 3.42 33.72 20.01
N VAL A 519 3.82 34.83 19.42
CA VAL A 519 4.93 34.83 18.43
C VAL A 519 6.26 34.46 19.07
N ALA A 520 6.56 34.96 20.26
CA ALA A 520 7.77 34.61 21.01
C ALA A 520 7.80 33.12 21.35
N TRP A 521 6.67 32.58 21.77
CA TRP A 521 6.54 31.17 22.09
C TRP A 521 6.84 30.28 20.87
N PHE A 522 6.23 30.57 19.72
CA PHE A 522 6.52 29.85 18.47
C PHE A 522 7.95 30.09 17.96
N ALA A 523 8.54 31.28 18.21
CA ALA A 523 9.94 31.53 17.88
C ALA A 523 10.92 30.67 18.70
N HIS A 524 10.58 30.32 19.94
CA HIS A 524 11.35 29.34 20.71
C HIS A 524 11.31 27.96 20.08
N LEU A 525 10.19 27.52 19.51
CA LEU A 525 10.10 26.28 18.73
C LEU A 525 10.93 26.34 17.45
N ASN A 526 10.91 27.49 16.75
CA ASN A 526 11.70 27.69 15.54
C ASN A 526 13.20 27.52 15.80
N LYS A 527 13.72 28.03 16.91
CA LYS A 527 15.13 27.85 17.30
C LYS A 527 15.53 26.37 17.49
N ARG A 528 14.58 25.48 17.78
CA ARG A 528 14.82 24.05 18.04
C ARG A 528 14.75 23.20 16.78
N LEU A 529 14.33 23.74 15.65
CA LEU A 529 14.16 23.01 14.41
C LEU A 529 15.33 23.26 13.46
N ASN A 530 15.71 22.19 12.74
CA ASN A 530 16.57 22.28 11.56
C ASN A 530 15.87 23.14 10.48
N ILE A 531 16.63 23.75 9.59
CA ILE A 531 16.08 24.38 8.39
C ILE A 531 15.38 23.29 7.56
N GLY A 532 14.14 23.54 7.14
CA GLY A 532 13.30 22.55 6.48
C GLY A 532 12.70 21.50 7.42
N GLY A 533 12.99 21.56 8.71
CA GLY A 533 12.42 20.67 9.72
C GLY A 533 10.93 20.91 9.94
N THR A 534 10.23 19.90 10.40
CA THR A 534 8.78 19.90 10.62
C THR A 534 8.43 20.20 12.07
N LEU A 535 7.52 21.15 12.26
CA LEU A 535 6.85 21.43 13.52
C LEU A 535 5.44 20.87 13.50
N VAL A 536 5.06 20.15 14.55
CA VAL A 536 3.67 19.76 14.80
C VAL A 536 3.26 20.31 16.15
N VAL A 537 2.25 21.15 16.15
CA VAL A 537 1.70 21.75 17.39
C VAL A 537 0.26 21.30 17.53
N SER A 538 -0.04 20.71 18.67
CA SER A 538 -1.40 20.42 19.14
C SER A 538 -1.74 21.37 20.26
N LEU A 539 -2.78 22.18 20.11
CA LEU A 539 -3.24 23.14 21.10
C LEU A 539 -4.63 22.75 21.58
N LEU A 540 -4.74 22.53 22.90
CA LEU A 540 -6.03 22.29 23.55
C LEU A 540 -6.78 23.61 23.67
N ASN A 541 -8.02 23.64 23.12
CA ASN A 541 -8.97 24.73 23.32
C ASN A 541 -9.85 24.44 24.53
N PRO A 542 -9.70 25.12 25.67
CA PRO A 542 -10.50 24.90 26.88
C PRO A 542 -11.95 25.35 26.75
N GLY A 543 -12.34 26.07 25.68
CA GLY A 543 -13.66 26.70 25.53
C GLY A 543 -14.81 25.73 25.17
N ALA A 544 -14.52 24.47 24.82
CA ALA A 544 -15.55 23.61 24.23
C ALA A 544 -16.33 22.75 25.25
N SER A 545 -15.94 22.62 26.53
CA SER A 545 -16.57 21.57 27.35
C SER A 545 -16.57 21.68 28.88
N VAL A 546 -16.36 22.82 29.48
CA VAL A 546 -16.56 22.94 30.93
C VAL A 546 -17.57 24.02 31.29
N SER A 547 -18.83 23.62 31.34
CA SER A 547 -19.84 24.35 32.09
C SER A 547 -19.44 24.32 33.57
N GLY A 548 -18.69 25.34 34.04
CA GLY A 548 -18.44 25.49 35.46
C GLY A 548 -17.13 26.13 35.92
N ALA A 549 -16.14 26.34 35.06
CA ALA A 549 -14.91 27.05 35.43
C ALA A 549 -14.60 28.11 34.38
N THR A 550 -15.14 29.30 34.58
CA THR A 550 -14.72 30.54 33.90
C THR A 550 -13.34 30.93 34.43
N ASN A 551 -12.28 30.28 34.00
CA ASN A 551 -10.99 30.92 33.95
C ASN A 551 -10.98 31.72 32.65
N GLU A 552 -11.35 33.01 32.72
CA GLU A 552 -11.12 33.98 31.65
C GLU A 552 -9.63 33.93 31.31
N LEU A 553 -9.29 33.34 30.13
CA LEU A 553 -7.99 33.51 29.52
C LEU A 553 -7.81 35.00 29.27
N THR A 554 -7.10 35.69 30.16
CA THR A 554 -6.72 37.08 29.98
C THR A 554 -5.63 37.14 28.91
N SER A 555 -6.03 37.08 27.65
CA SER A 555 -5.16 37.35 26.51
C SER A 555 -5.50 38.70 25.91
N GLU A 556 -4.49 39.51 25.65
CA GLU A 556 -4.64 40.77 24.93
C GLU A 556 -4.99 40.55 23.44
N TYR A 557 -4.92 39.27 22.97
CA TYR A 557 -5.08 38.91 21.56
C TYR A 557 -6.16 37.84 21.37
N PRO A 558 -6.89 37.88 20.25
CA PRO A 558 -7.80 36.78 19.92
C PRO A 558 -7.01 35.49 19.68
N LEU A 559 -7.36 34.45 20.43
CA LEU A 559 -6.75 33.12 20.33
C LEU A 559 -7.68 32.18 19.54
N ASP A 560 -8.09 32.60 18.36
CA ASP A 560 -8.76 31.73 17.39
C ASP A 560 -7.76 31.01 16.47
N ARG A 561 -8.24 30.02 15.72
CA ARG A 561 -7.40 29.18 14.87
C ARG A 561 -6.66 30.00 13.80
N SER A 562 -7.26 31.02 13.25
CA SER A 562 -6.64 31.83 12.20
C SER A 562 -5.55 32.72 12.77
N SER A 563 -5.77 33.31 13.95
CA SER A 563 -4.75 34.09 14.66
C SER A 563 -3.55 33.26 15.07
N ILE A 564 -3.77 32.04 15.59
CA ILE A 564 -2.67 31.08 15.92
C ILE A 564 -1.86 30.74 14.67
N LYS A 565 -2.50 30.46 13.55
CA LYS A 565 -1.80 30.21 12.28
C LYS A 565 -0.85 31.35 11.94
N ARG A 566 -1.31 32.62 12.05
CA ARG A 566 -0.50 33.82 11.77
C ARG A 566 0.67 33.95 12.74
N PHE A 567 0.46 33.65 14.00
CA PHE A 567 1.54 33.70 15.00
C PHE A 567 2.63 32.66 14.68
N ILE A 568 2.25 31.49 14.21
CA ILE A 568 3.19 30.46 13.75
C ILE A 568 3.96 30.98 12.52
N GLU A 569 3.26 31.56 11.55
CA GLU A 569 3.87 32.11 10.33
C GLU A 569 4.80 33.30 10.65
N ALA A 570 4.39 34.20 11.54
CA ALA A 570 5.22 35.30 12.01
C ALA A 570 6.49 34.83 12.74
N ALA A 571 6.44 33.67 13.40
CA ALA A 571 7.58 33.07 14.05
C ALA A 571 8.55 32.34 13.08
N GLY A 572 8.30 32.41 11.77
CA GLY A 572 9.22 31.92 10.74
C GLY A 572 8.93 30.54 10.19
N PHE A 573 7.69 30.13 10.25
CA PHE A 573 7.22 28.89 9.66
C PHE A 573 6.36 29.13 8.41
N SER A 574 6.25 28.10 7.57
CA SER A 574 5.18 27.94 6.62
C SER A 574 4.17 26.97 7.22
N VAL A 575 2.96 27.38 7.46
CA VAL A 575 1.91 26.47 7.91
C VAL A 575 1.41 25.70 6.70
N ASP A 576 1.76 24.43 6.66
CA ASP A 576 1.45 23.54 5.53
C ASP A 576 0.01 23.04 5.65
N ASN A 577 -0.50 22.90 6.90
CA ASN A 577 -1.87 22.47 7.13
C ASN A 577 -2.37 22.76 8.56
N THR A 578 -3.69 22.86 8.71
CA THR A 578 -4.36 23.03 10.00
C THR A 578 -5.56 22.09 10.10
N VAL A 579 -5.69 21.43 11.25
CA VAL A 579 -6.80 20.52 11.54
C VAL A 579 -7.48 20.97 12.83
N ALA A 580 -8.80 20.97 12.85
CA ALA A 580 -9.59 21.13 14.08
C ALA A 580 -10.46 19.88 14.27
N GLY A 581 -10.48 19.34 15.46
CA GLY A 581 -11.31 18.19 15.77
C GLY A 581 -11.01 17.63 17.16
N PRO A 582 -11.81 16.67 17.62
CA PRO A 582 -11.53 15.94 18.83
C PRO A 582 -10.35 14.99 18.56
N LEU A 583 -9.16 15.42 18.88
CA LEU A 583 -7.98 14.58 18.94
C LEU A 583 -7.92 13.97 20.33
N ASP A 584 -8.59 12.87 20.52
CA ASP A 584 -8.39 12.08 21.73
C ASP A 584 -7.11 11.25 21.55
N ILE A 585 -5.98 11.87 21.92
CA ILE A 585 -4.70 11.14 22.06
C ILE A 585 -4.69 10.40 23.42
N THR A 586 -5.67 10.64 24.28
CA THR A 586 -5.75 10.04 25.59
C THR A 586 -6.32 8.63 25.48
N MET A 587 -5.45 7.65 25.59
CA MET A 587 -5.78 6.21 25.68
C MET A 587 -6.26 5.82 27.08
N THR A 588 -6.93 6.69 27.79
CA THR A 588 -7.60 6.35 29.04
C THR A 588 -9.03 5.95 28.74
N ASN A 589 -9.48 4.84 29.33
CA ASN A 589 -10.84 4.31 29.19
C ASN A 589 -11.95 5.24 29.73
N ASP A 590 -11.62 6.40 30.21
CA ASP A 590 -12.55 7.42 30.62
C ASP A 590 -12.89 8.30 29.42
N ILE A 591 -14.14 8.22 28.99
CA ILE A 591 -14.74 9.08 27.99
C ILE A 591 -14.76 10.50 28.59
N ALA A 592 -13.65 11.23 28.46
CA ALA A 592 -13.63 12.65 28.74
C ALA A 592 -14.47 13.37 27.66
N PRO A 593 -15.23 14.40 28.02
CA PRO A 593 -15.97 15.18 27.05
C PRO A 593 -15.02 15.75 25.99
N LEU A 594 -15.46 15.71 24.75
CA LEU A 594 -14.77 16.11 23.53
C LEU A 594 -14.11 17.50 23.68
N ASN A 595 -12.83 17.51 24.05
CA ASN A 595 -12.04 18.72 24.01
C ASN A 595 -11.68 18.99 22.54
N GLU A 596 -11.87 20.20 22.09
CA GLU A 596 -11.49 20.61 20.75
C GLU A 596 -9.98 20.90 20.73
N TYR A 597 -9.23 20.13 19.95
CA TYR A 597 -7.82 20.38 19.67
C TYR A 597 -7.64 21.03 18.31
N TRP A 598 -6.72 21.96 18.24
CA TRP A 598 -6.24 22.52 16.98
C TRP A 598 -4.83 22.02 16.72
N VAL A 599 -4.62 21.36 15.59
CA VAL A 599 -3.31 20.86 15.18
C VAL A 599 -2.81 21.65 13.99
N PHE A 600 -1.59 22.14 14.10
CA PHE A 600 -0.89 22.84 13.06
C PHE A 600 0.36 22.05 12.67
N VAL A 601 0.55 21.84 11.38
CA VAL A 601 1.78 21.28 10.83
C VAL A 601 2.45 22.37 10.01
N ALA A 602 3.70 22.63 10.32
CA ALA A 602 4.43 23.73 9.72
C ALA A 602 5.88 23.34 9.44
N THR A 603 6.44 23.92 8.39
CA THR A 603 7.85 23.74 8.00
C THR A 603 8.65 24.99 8.30
N LYS A 604 9.81 24.86 8.94
CA LYS A 604 10.71 25.97 9.18
C LYS A 604 11.31 26.49 7.87
N ARG A 605 11.18 27.79 7.62
CA ARG A 605 11.74 28.46 6.44
C ARG A 605 13.16 28.98 6.68
N SER A 606 14.05 28.81 5.70
CA SER A 606 15.46 29.15 5.81
C SER A 606 15.75 30.66 5.97
N TRP A 607 14.90 31.54 5.46
CA TRP A 607 15.10 32.99 5.45
C TRP A 607 14.71 33.69 6.76
N MET A 608 14.19 32.98 7.76
CA MET A 608 13.79 33.52 9.07
C MET A 608 14.82 33.23 10.18
N ILE A 609 16.07 33.08 9.85
CA ILE A 609 17.13 32.46 10.66
C ILE A 609 17.48 33.21 11.96
N ASN A 610 17.24 34.48 12.07
CA ASN A 610 17.86 35.31 13.15
C ASN A 610 16.91 36.13 14.02
N ARG A 611 15.63 35.81 14.09
CA ARG A 611 14.76 36.54 14.98
C ARG A 611 14.90 36.07 16.42
N ASN A 612 15.41 36.93 17.28
CA ASN A 612 15.52 36.65 18.71
C ASN A 612 14.11 36.65 19.34
N PRO A 613 13.66 35.57 20.01
CA PRO A 613 12.38 35.54 20.69
C PRO A 613 12.18 36.68 21.70
N GLU A 614 13.27 37.16 22.32
CA GLU A 614 13.23 38.28 23.26
C GLU A 614 12.77 39.59 22.62
N ILE A 615 12.94 39.76 21.31
CA ILE A 615 12.44 40.95 20.58
C ILE A 615 10.92 41.00 20.59
N TYR A 616 10.26 39.85 20.65
CA TYR A 616 8.81 39.72 20.63
C TYR A 616 8.17 39.86 22.03
N GLN A 617 8.94 39.68 23.11
CA GLN A 617 8.45 39.87 24.48
C GLN A 617 8.07 41.32 24.80
N ASN A 618 8.66 42.27 24.06
CA ASN A 618 8.41 43.69 24.23
C ASN A 618 7.53 44.31 23.15
N GLY A 619 7.01 43.51 22.20
CA GLY A 619 6.51 44.02 20.95
C GLY A 619 5.00 43.93 20.73
N SER A 620 4.20 44.59 21.58
CA SER A 620 2.81 44.90 21.22
C SER A 620 2.68 45.64 19.87
N SER A 621 3.73 46.35 19.43
CA SER A 621 3.76 47.10 18.18
C SER A 621 3.88 46.22 16.90
N GLU A 622 4.58 45.08 16.93
CA GLU A 622 4.70 44.20 15.75
C GLU A 622 3.44 43.37 15.51
N LEU A 623 2.76 42.94 16.56
CA LEU A 623 1.47 42.28 16.45
C LEU A 623 0.39 43.28 15.98
N GLN A 624 0.42 44.52 16.43
CA GLN A 624 -0.43 45.61 15.92
C GLN A 624 -0.16 45.85 14.42
N TRP A 625 1.08 45.77 13.98
CA TRP A 625 1.43 45.87 12.56
C TRP A 625 0.90 44.71 11.72
N LEU A 626 0.98 43.49 12.21
CA LEU A 626 0.38 42.29 11.58
C LEU A 626 -1.14 42.44 11.43
N TYR A 627 -1.82 43.02 12.43
CA TYR A 627 -3.27 43.27 12.37
C TYR A 627 -3.65 44.48 11.51
N ALA A 628 -2.81 45.51 11.43
CA ALA A 628 -3.10 46.69 10.65
C ALA A 628 -3.01 46.47 9.13
N ASN A 629 -2.11 45.59 8.69
CA ASN A 629 -1.93 45.26 7.27
C ASN A 629 -2.97 44.28 6.70
N GLU A 630 -3.75 43.62 7.53
CA GLU A 630 -4.83 42.74 7.06
C GLU A 630 -6.09 43.46 6.60
N LYS A 631 -6.40 44.58 7.22
CA LYS A 631 -7.55 45.36 6.76
C LYS A 631 -7.36 45.96 5.37
N SER A 632 -6.12 45.93 4.84
CA SER A 632 -5.83 46.40 3.49
C SER A 632 -5.91 45.26 2.42
N THR A 633 -5.67 44.02 2.80
CA THR A 633 -5.76 42.87 1.84
C THR A 633 -7.18 42.36 1.66
N ASP A 634 -8.00 42.39 2.72
CA ASP A 634 -9.42 42.01 2.60
C ASP A 634 -10.25 43.08 1.84
N ALA A 635 -9.77 44.32 1.75
CA ALA A 635 -10.41 45.37 0.97
C ALA A 635 -10.08 45.29 -0.54
N GLU A 636 -8.93 44.74 -0.92
CA GLU A 636 -8.56 44.55 -2.32
C GLU A 636 -9.15 43.27 -2.94
N GLU A 637 -9.48 42.26 -2.14
CA GLU A 637 -10.20 41.05 -2.64
C GLU A 637 -11.72 41.27 -2.77
N ALA A 638 -12.30 42.23 -2.02
CA ALA A 638 -13.71 42.56 -2.12
C ALA A 638 -14.08 43.48 -3.31
N ASP A 639 -13.11 44.18 -3.90
CA ASP A 639 -13.31 45.03 -5.09
C ASP A 639 -13.03 44.27 -6.42
N ASN A 640 -12.59 43.02 -6.36
CA ASN A 640 -12.34 42.18 -7.55
C ASN A 640 -13.20 40.90 -7.61
N ALA A 641 -14.32 40.82 -6.87
CA ALA A 641 -15.28 39.72 -6.95
C ALA A 641 -16.56 40.09 -7.70
#